data_ec514b1677be51eb377abf3805a94549
#
_entry.id   ec514b1677be51eb377abf3805a94549
#
_cell.length_a   1.000
_cell.length_b   1.000
_cell.length_c   1.000
_cell.angle_alpha   90.00
_cell.angle_beta   90.00
_cell.angle_gamma   90.00
#
_symmetry.space_group_name_H-M   'P 1'
#
loop_
_entity.id
_entity.type
_entity.pdbx_description
1 polymer ?
#
loop_
_entity_poly.entity_id
_entity_poly.type
_entity_poly.pdbx_seq_one_letter_code
_entity_poly.pdbx_strand_id
1 'polypeptide(L)'
;MKLTPVSAAVLSVLAASQVHAKSDVFSMEEVVVTANRIEQPVSEVAGSIAVVTSEEIEQKGETELYDALRHEPGVSVSGGAGRPQNITIRGMTGNRIMIIRDGIRSADGFGANDNNDKVGRDTFDLSNLESLEVVKGASSSVLGSGAIGGAVILKSKQPGEFLEDRDFYVDATGTYTGISNKYKGASNLAFRSGDTESLVNAAYWQGEETRNFSQDLYNRDLDGYSASYAINHFFNDEVMIKARAELYRQDQQRLEGSSSIQKDGKWHIEDFAEDESTEEYSAYLGAELTPLDPTWFEELDTKVYWRHTEVITDTNRLMNSTDANGLLIKRRELEHKTFTDSTVGLRADFKQTLHASSAEHKLAYGVEIASDYYQREDNQKALDWTGSNASQKQPFASARAYNIGLYFRDMIELEKWTLTGGLRFDAHRLSPDGQNDIGGYPLKDIDSSEISPSLSISREVFENNRVYLSYDHGYRAPEYDKAYGFVSHDFVPLTPFVIAPNMDLEAETSDSFEIGNKFDNGRAQLYVSAFYNKFQNFIDVVTTGQDNFGNYVKQYQNLHGVETYGAELSAAYAFTSSWKLSTKLGYVDGKDAEGEYVRSITPFEGNVGLNYQQQDFNAFATWNWAGSMDRVPSCQTSLGQKTECAKTEAWNTLDLGAGYQITKDFRLSATIINLFDKEYIRYQDVAGIADESKRYSTEPGRYFTVNAKYIF
;
A
#
# COMPACT_ATOMS: atom_id res chain seq x y z
N MET A 1 9.44 19.79 -35.58
CA MET A 1 10.06 18.84 -34.63
C MET A 1 11.12 18.05 -35.38
N LYS A 2 12.41 18.20 -35.04
CA LYS A 2 13.49 17.41 -35.66
C LYS A 2 13.61 16.11 -34.87
N LEU A 3 13.32 14.99 -35.53
CA LEU A 3 13.53 13.65 -34.98
C LEU A 3 15.04 13.47 -34.68
N THR A 4 15.37 13.10 -33.46
CA THR A 4 16.74 12.78 -33.07
C THR A 4 17.15 11.41 -33.63
N PRO A 5 18.46 11.13 -33.85
CA PRO A 5 18.93 9.89 -34.47
C PRO A 5 18.57 8.59 -33.71
N VAL A 6 18.17 8.69 -32.43
CA VAL A 6 17.70 7.54 -31.64
C VAL A 6 16.31 7.04 -32.10
N SER A 7 15.43 7.95 -32.56
CA SER A 7 14.12 7.58 -33.12
C SER A 7 14.21 6.82 -34.44
N ALA A 8 15.29 7.03 -35.20
CA ALA A 8 15.52 6.33 -36.46
C ALA A 8 16.10 4.92 -36.26
N ALA A 9 16.89 4.70 -35.20
CA ALA A 9 17.45 3.40 -34.88
C ALA A 9 16.39 2.39 -34.38
N VAL A 10 15.39 2.84 -33.63
CA VAL A 10 14.29 1.97 -33.16
C VAL A 10 13.37 1.55 -34.30
N LEU A 11 13.13 2.44 -35.27
CA LEU A 11 12.33 2.13 -36.47
C LEU A 11 13.04 1.23 -37.49
N SER A 12 14.37 1.20 -37.53
CA SER A 12 15.14 0.35 -38.48
C SER A 12 15.31 -1.11 -38.00
N VAL A 13 15.14 -1.40 -36.68
CA VAL A 13 15.14 -2.78 -36.14
C VAL A 13 13.80 -3.49 -36.42
N LEU A 14 12.72 -2.75 -36.65
CA LEU A 14 11.38 -3.30 -36.92
C LEU A 14 11.19 -3.78 -38.38
N ALA A 15 12.15 -3.53 -39.28
CA ALA A 15 11.97 -3.79 -40.72
C ALA A 15 12.64 -5.09 -41.25
N ALA A 16 13.27 -5.88 -40.42
CA ALA A 16 14.02 -7.08 -40.88
C ALA A 16 13.74 -8.31 -40.04
N SER A 17 12.63 -9.00 -40.28
CA SER A 17 12.57 -10.48 -40.21
C SER A 17 11.16 -10.99 -40.57
N GLN A 18 10.94 -11.35 -41.82
CA GLN A 18 9.92 -12.33 -42.18
C GLN A 18 10.58 -13.72 -42.13
N VAL A 19 10.51 -14.39 -41.00
CA VAL A 19 10.78 -15.83 -40.88
C VAL A 19 9.45 -16.52 -40.58
N HIS A 20 8.99 -17.33 -41.54
CA HIS A 20 7.85 -18.19 -41.35
C HIS A 20 8.27 -19.40 -40.50
N ALA A 21 8.04 -19.32 -39.17
CA ALA A 21 7.98 -20.49 -38.31
C ALA A 21 6.53 -20.64 -37.83
N LYS A 22 6.01 -21.86 -37.76
CA LYS A 22 4.78 -22.15 -37.03
C LYS A 22 4.97 -21.65 -35.61
N SER A 23 4.35 -20.54 -35.29
CA SER A 23 4.53 -19.88 -34.01
C SER A 23 3.43 -20.29 -33.07
N ASP A 24 3.77 -20.94 -31.99
CA ASP A 24 2.97 -20.80 -30.78
C ASP A 24 3.02 -19.30 -30.43
N VAL A 25 1.89 -18.63 -30.56
CA VAL A 25 1.76 -17.22 -30.24
C VAL A 25 1.97 -17.07 -28.74
N PHE A 26 2.74 -16.06 -28.31
CA PHE A 26 2.84 -15.68 -26.91
C PHE A 26 1.40 -15.51 -26.37
N SER A 27 0.92 -16.46 -25.58
CA SER A 27 -0.35 -16.33 -24.89
C SER A 27 -0.14 -15.51 -23.65
N MET A 28 -0.90 -14.42 -23.48
CA MET A 28 -0.91 -13.70 -22.22
C MET A 28 -1.72 -14.56 -21.25
N GLU A 29 -1.13 -14.87 -20.11
CA GLU A 29 -1.78 -15.65 -19.07
C GLU A 29 -2.99 -14.89 -18.53
N GLU A 30 -4.09 -15.58 -18.35
CA GLU A 30 -5.29 -15.00 -17.77
C GLU A 30 -5.09 -14.86 -16.26
N VAL A 31 -5.10 -13.62 -15.77
CA VAL A 31 -4.95 -13.33 -14.34
C VAL A 31 -6.32 -13.31 -13.70
N VAL A 32 -6.53 -14.18 -12.71
CA VAL A 32 -7.76 -14.25 -11.92
C VAL A 32 -7.61 -13.40 -10.67
N VAL A 33 -8.64 -12.63 -10.33
CA VAL A 33 -8.68 -11.75 -9.16
C VAL A 33 -9.77 -12.18 -8.18
N THR A 34 -9.48 -11.96 -6.90
CA THR A 34 -10.39 -12.29 -5.79
C THR A 34 -10.93 -11.07 -5.06
N ALA A 35 -10.50 -9.89 -5.49
CA ALA A 35 -10.88 -8.60 -4.90
C ALA A 35 -12.39 -8.40 -4.71
N ASN A 36 -13.20 -9.04 -5.55
CA ASN A 36 -14.66 -8.94 -5.54
C ASN A 36 -15.36 -10.08 -4.78
N ARG A 37 -14.64 -10.92 -4.04
CA ARG A 37 -15.16 -12.14 -3.35
C ARG A 37 -15.65 -13.23 -4.29
N ILE A 38 -15.67 -12.98 -5.58
CA ILE A 38 -15.99 -13.94 -6.65
C ILE A 38 -14.78 -13.94 -7.57
N GLU A 39 -14.22 -15.10 -7.83
CA GLU A 39 -13.08 -15.26 -8.73
C GLU A 39 -13.49 -14.97 -10.16
N GLN A 40 -12.77 -14.07 -10.81
CA GLN A 40 -13.04 -13.66 -12.18
C GLN A 40 -11.72 -13.30 -12.88
N PRO A 41 -11.63 -13.52 -14.20
CA PRO A 41 -10.56 -12.92 -15.00
C PRO A 41 -10.59 -11.40 -14.91
N VAL A 42 -9.42 -10.76 -14.86
CA VAL A 42 -9.31 -9.27 -14.85
C VAL A 42 -10.08 -8.65 -16.03
N SER A 43 -10.09 -9.34 -17.18
CA SER A 43 -10.80 -8.91 -18.40
C SER A 43 -12.33 -8.83 -18.22
N GLU A 44 -12.90 -9.55 -17.25
CA GLU A 44 -14.35 -9.62 -17.01
C GLU A 44 -14.82 -8.71 -15.86
N VAL A 45 -13.91 -8.31 -14.99
CA VAL A 45 -14.26 -7.45 -13.85
C VAL A 45 -14.74 -6.08 -14.32
N ALA A 46 -15.91 -5.65 -13.85
CA ALA A 46 -16.44 -4.30 -14.10
C ALA A 46 -15.82 -3.28 -13.12
N GLY A 47 -14.54 -2.98 -13.31
CA GLY A 47 -13.76 -2.06 -12.47
C GLY A 47 -12.27 -2.11 -12.82
N SER A 48 -11.52 -1.12 -12.35
CA SER A 48 -10.07 -1.04 -12.54
C SER A 48 -9.34 -1.79 -11.43
N ILE A 49 -8.72 -2.91 -11.81
CA ILE A 49 -7.85 -3.70 -10.92
C ILE A 49 -6.49 -3.86 -11.60
N ALA A 50 -5.43 -3.61 -10.86
CA ALA A 50 -4.07 -3.97 -11.26
C ALA A 50 -3.61 -5.19 -10.46
N VAL A 51 -2.86 -6.08 -11.11
CA VAL A 51 -2.28 -7.26 -10.46
C VAL A 51 -0.79 -7.29 -10.75
N VAL A 52 -0.01 -7.58 -9.71
CA VAL A 52 1.42 -7.86 -9.78
C VAL A 52 1.63 -9.28 -9.25
N THR A 53 2.17 -10.16 -10.08
CA THR A 53 2.37 -11.57 -9.73
C THR A 53 3.74 -11.79 -9.06
N SER A 54 3.87 -12.89 -8.32
CA SER A 54 5.16 -13.29 -7.73
C SER A 54 6.26 -13.45 -8.79
N GLU A 55 5.90 -13.93 -9.99
CA GLU A 55 6.85 -14.07 -11.10
C GLU A 55 7.38 -12.71 -11.57
N GLU A 56 6.54 -11.69 -11.70
CA GLU A 56 6.95 -10.33 -12.06
C GLU A 56 7.88 -9.72 -11.00
N ILE A 57 7.54 -9.90 -9.71
CA ILE A 57 8.36 -9.47 -8.57
C ILE A 57 9.74 -10.12 -8.61
N GLU A 58 9.79 -11.45 -8.79
CA GLU A 58 11.04 -12.21 -8.84
C GLU A 58 11.89 -11.85 -10.08
N GLN A 59 11.27 -11.70 -11.26
CA GLN A 59 11.98 -11.37 -12.50
C GLN A 59 12.68 -10.02 -12.45
N LYS A 60 12.06 -9.03 -11.82
CA LYS A 60 12.58 -7.67 -11.69
C LYS A 60 13.49 -7.51 -10.47
N GLY A 61 13.46 -8.46 -9.52
CA GLY A 61 14.20 -8.40 -8.26
C GLY A 61 13.64 -7.33 -7.31
N GLU A 62 12.32 -7.14 -7.32
CA GLU A 62 11.63 -6.18 -6.46
C GLU A 62 11.58 -6.71 -5.02
N THR A 63 11.92 -5.85 -4.06
CA THR A 63 11.97 -6.23 -2.63
C THR A 63 11.08 -5.40 -1.75
N GLU A 64 10.58 -4.28 -2.25
CA GLU A 64 9.76 -3.32 -1.53
C GLU A 64 8.42 -3.09 -2.27
N LEU A 65 7.39 -2.70 -1.53
CA LEU A 65 6.10 -2.33 -2.11
C LEU A 65 6.24 -1.15 -3.10
N TYR A 66 7.13 -0.21 -2.79
CA TYR A 66 7.52 0.88 -3.68
C TYR A 66 7.96 0.36 -5.06
N ASP A 67 8.81 -0.67 -5.09
CA ASP A 67 9.31 -1.23 -6.35
C ASP A 67 8.17 -1.84 -7.17
N ALA A 68 7.30 -2.63 -6.52
CA ALA A 68 6.22 -3.36 -7.18
C ALA A 68 5.13 -2.45 -7.77
N LEU A 69 4.85 -1.31 -7.14
CA LEU A 69 3.74 -0.43 -7.52
C LEU A 69 4.15 0.89 -8.20
N ARG A 70 5.41 1.27 -8.19
CA ARG A 70 5.88 2.59 -8.69
C ARG A 70 5.55 2.90 -10.15
N HIS A 71 5.23 1.90 -10.96
CA HIS A 71 4.92 2.04 -12.37
C HIS A 71 3.45 1.78 -12.71
N GLU A 72 2.58 1.65 -11.69
CA GLU A 72 1.16 1.45 -11.89
C GLU A 72 0.44 2.80 -11.94
N PRO A 73 -0.15 3.21 -13.08
CA PRO A 73 -0.81 4.50 -13.22
C PRO A 73 -1.98 4.68 -12.24
N GLY A 74 -2.11 5.88 -11.70
CA GLY A 74 -3.12 6.19 -10.68
C GLY A 74 -2.80 5.57 -9.32
N VAL A 75 -1.67 4.86 -9.19
CA VAL A 75 -1.14 4.32 -7.94
C VAL A 75 0.25 4.88 -7.72
N SER A 76 0.55 5.31 -6.54
CA SER A 76 1.91 5.70 -6.19
C SER A 76 2.24 5.26 -4.77
N VAL A 77 3.51 4.99 -4.54
CA VAL A 77 4.05 4.69 -3.22
C VAL A 77 5.15 5.70 -2.94
N SER A 78 5.05 6.41 -1.84
CA SER A 78 6.11 7.24 -1.30
C SER A 78 6.92 6.44 -0.27
N GLY A 79 8.16 6.84 -0.02
CA GLY A 79 9.08 6.11 0.87
C GLY A 79 9.90 5.07 0.12
N GLY A 80 10.41 4.07 0.83
CA GLY A 80 11.29 3.00 0.33
C GLY A 80 11.97 2.29 1.48
N ALA A 81 13.00 1.48 1.21
CA ALA A 81 13.75 0.78 2.27
C ALA A 81 14.21 1.77 3.36
N GLY A 82 13.93 1.45 4.62
CA GLY A 82 14.25 2.31 5.77
C GLY A 82 13.38 3.55 5.91
N ARG A 83 12.30 3.68 5.12
CA ARG A 83 11.31 4.78 5.22
C ARG A 83 9.91 4.19 5.19
N PRO A 84 8.94 4.77 5.94
CA PRO A 84 7.55 4.36 5.86
C PRO A 84 7.03 4.45 4.44
N GLN A 85 6.36 3.40 3.97
CA GLN A 85 5.79 3.35 2.64
C GLN A 85 4.30 3.64 2.69
N ASN A 86 3.87 4.73 2.06
CA ASN A 86 2.48 5.14 1.97
C ASN A 86 1.95 4.99 0.56
N ILE A 87 0.80 4.32 0.45
CA ILE A 87 0.14 4.07 -0.82
C ILE A 87 -0.88 5.18 -1.09
N THR A 88 -0.86 5.69 -2.31
CA THR A 88 -1.85 6.62 -2.84
C THR A 88 -2.53 5.99 -4.04
N ILE A 89 -3.86 5.97 -4.07
CA ILE A 89 -4.68 5.50 -5.19
C ILE A 89 -5.62 6.63 -5.60
N ARG A 90 -5.55 7.07 -6.87
CA ARG A 90 -6.42 8.12 -7.45
C ARG A 90 -6.55 9.38 -6.58
N GLY A 91 -5.46 9.78 -5.93
CA GLY A 91 -5.41 10.95 -5.05
C GLY A 91 -5.84 10.71 -3.60
N MET A 92 -6.19 9.49 -3.20
CA MET A 92 -6.48 9.13 -1.81
C MET A 92 -5.29 8.38 -1.19
N THR A 93 -4.95 8.71 0.05
CA THR A 93 -3.77 8.18 0.76
C THR A 93 -4.06 7.83 2.22
N GLY A 94 -3.10 7.20 2.87
CA GLY A 94 -3.16 6.82 4.27
C GLY A 94 -4.21 5.74 4.53
N ASN A 95 -4.86 5.78 5.68
CA ASN A 95 -5.87 4.79 6.07
C ASN A 95 -7.17 4.85 5.23
N ARG A 96 -7.26 5.73 4.20
CA ARG A 96 -8.31 5.69 3.17
C ARG A 96 -8.06 4.63 2.11
N ILE A 97 -6.88 4.01 2.11
CA ILE A 97 -6.54 2.85 1.30
C ILE A 97 -6.43 1.66 2.25
N MET A 98 -7.28 0.65 2.08
CA MET A 98 -7.24 -0.55 2.90
C MET A 98 -6.14 -1.49 2.40
N ILE A 99 -5.37 -2.07 3.31
CA ILE A 99 -4.43 -3.16 3.01
C ILE A 99 -4.96 -4.42 3.69
N ILE A 100 -5.08 -5.50 2.92
CA ILE A 100 -5.59 -6.79 3.38
C ILE A 100 -4.61 -7.88 2.97
N ARG A 101 -4.22 -8.74 3.90
CA ARG A 101 -3.42 -9.93 3.63
C ARG A 101 -4.20 -11.19 4.02
N ASP A 102 -4.42 -12.08 3.08
CA ASP A 102 -5.19 -13.33 3.26
C ASP A 102 -6.57 -13.14 3.93
N GLY A 103 -7.20 -11.98 3.66
CA GLY A 103 -8.48 -11.60 4.25
C GLY A 103 -8.40 -10.94 5.62
N ILE A 104 -7.20 -10.73 6.18
CA ILE A 104 -6.97 -10.06 7.45
C ILE A 104 -6.50 -8.62 7.14
N ARG A 105 -7.17 -7.62 7.73
CA ARG A 105 -6.79 -6.22 7.59
C ARG A 105 -5.44 -5.96 8.25
N SER A 106 -4.53 -5.28 7.55
CA SER A 106 -3.27 -4.80 8.13
C SER A 106 -3.50 -3.66 9.11
N ALA A 107 -2.50 -3.36 9.94
CA ALA A 107 -2.56 -2.27 10.90
C ALA A 107 -2.92 -0.92 10.25
N ASP A 108 -3.69 -0.11 10.95
CA ASP A 108 -3.90 1.27 10.59
C ASP A 108 -2.67 2.09 10.97
N GLY A 109 -2.20 2.93 10.05
CA GLY A 109 -1.11 3.87 10.34
C GLY A 109 -1.55 4.95 11.33
N PHE A 110 -0.68 5.30 12.27
CA PHE A 110 -0.86 6.44 13.14
C PHE A 110 -0.44 7.72 12.42
N GLY A 111 -1.31 8.72 12.38
CA GLY A 111 -1.02 9.98 11.71
C GLY A 111 -0.96 9.89 10.18
N ALA A 112 -1.52 8.87 9.59
CA ALA A 112 -1.40 8.43 8.19
C ALA A 112 -1.72 9.46 7.09
N ASN A 113 -1.94 10.69 7.43
CA ASN A 113 -2.12 11.80 6.48
C ASN A 113 -0.95 12.78 6.50
N ASP A 114 0.02 12.59 7.39
CA ASP A 114 1.15 13.47 7.58
C ASP A 114 2.47 12.80 7.15
N ASN A 115 3.44 13.62 6.72
CA ASN A 115 4.80 13.18 6.37
C ASN A 115 5.58 12.57 7.54
N ASN A 116 5.00 12.51 8.73
CA ASN A 116 5.57 11.95 9.95
C ASN A 116 5.04 10.56 10.29
N ASP A 117 4.28 9.95 9.40
CA ASP A 117 3.70 8.65 9.61
C ASP A 117 4.79 7.58 9.62
N LYS A 118 5.09 7.09 10.80
CA LYS A 118 6.15 6.09 11.04
C LYS A 118 5.61 4.70 11.32
N VAL A 119 4.30 4.54 11.37
CA VAL A 119 3.72 3.23 11.64
C VAL A 119 3.58 2.46 10.35
N GLY A 120 4.31 1.37 10.28
CA GLY A 120 4.39 0.53 9.11
C GLY A 120 3.04 -0.05 8.71
N ARG A 121 2.66 0.27 7.48
CA ARG A 121 1.58 -0.41 6.78
C ARG A 121 2.13 -1.44 5.80
N ASP A 122 3.46 -1.58 5.76
CA ASP A 122 4.27 -2.42 4.89
C ASP A 122 4.98 -3.55 5.69
N THR A 123 4.36 -4.04 6.77
CA THR A 123 4.86 -5.11 7.65
C THR A 123 4.72 -6.50 7.03
N PHE A 124 5.14 -6.66 5.77
CA PHE A 124 5.09 -7.92 5.04
C PHE A 124 6.25 -8.06 4.06
N ASP A 125 6.58 -9.28 3.74
CA ASP A 125 7.65 -9.63 2.80
C ASP A 125 7.08 -10.03 1.44
N LEU A 126 7.48 -9.33 0.36
CA LEU A 126 7.06 -9.63 -1.00
C LEU A 126 7.45 -11.04 -1.47
N SER A 127 8.52 -11.63 -0.94
CA SER A 127 8.94 -12.99 -1.33
C SER A 127 7.97 -14.09 -0.89
N ASN A 128 7.09 -13.80 0.08
CA ASN A 128 6.04 -14.69 0.56
C ASN A 128 4.70 -14.54 -0.19
N LEU A 129 4.59 -13.58 -1.11
CA LEU A 129 3.35 -13.32 -1.83
C LEU A 129 3.25 -14.16 -3.12
N GLU A 130 2.05 -14.66 -3.40
CA GLU A 130 1.62 -15.18 -4.69
C GLU A 130 1.28 -14.03 -5.64
N SER A 131 0.50 -13.06 -5.14
CA SER A 131 0.09 -11.89 -5.91
C SER A 131 -0.24 -10.69 -5.02
N LEU A 132 -0.21 -9.51 -5.64
CA LEU A 132 -0.65 -8.24 -5.10
C LEU A 132 -1.71 -7.68 -6.06
N GLU A 133 -2.94 -7.49 -5.55
CA GLU A 133 -4.04 -6.90 -6.31
C GLU A 133 -4.31 -5.48 -5.81
N VAL A 134 -4.47 -4.52 -6.71
CA VAL A 134 -4.82 -3.12 -6.37
C VAL A 134 -6.18 -2.79 -6.95
N VAL A 135 -7.16 -2.59 -6.07
CA VAL A 135 -8.51 -2.14 -6.43
C VAL A 135 -8.52 -0.62 -6.38
N LYS A 136 -8.89 0.02 -7.51
CA LYS A 136 -8.86 1.48 -7.66
C LYS A 136 -10.27 2.06 -7.54
N GLY A 137 -10.50 2.88 -6.51
CA GLY A 137 -11.80 3.47 -6.18
C GLY A 137 -12.46 2.80 -4.98
N ALA A 138 -13.63 3.26 -4.58
CA ALA A 138 -14.37 2.74 -3.43
C ALA A 138 -14.62 1.23 -3.55
N SER A 139 -14.46 0.50 -2.46
CA SER A 139 -14.64 -0.95 -2.39
C SER A 139 -15.27 -1.39 -1.07
N SER A 140 -15.85 -0.46 -0.30
CA SER A 140 -16.39 -0.76 1.02
C SER A 140 -17.58 -1.71 0.98
N SER A 141 -18.33 -1.75 -0.13
CA SER A 141 -19.42 -2.72 -0.36
C SER A 141 -18.96 -4.19 -0.31
N VAL A 142 -17.66 -4.43 -0.52
CA VAL A 142 -17.05 -5.76 -0.52
C VAL A 142 -16.11 -5.95 0.67
N LEU A 143 -15.28 -4.94 0.97
CA LEU A 143 -14.16 -5.05 1.89
C LEU A 143 -14.43 -4.42 3.27
N GLY A 144 -15.46 -3.54 3.37
CA GLY A 144 -15.85 -2.87 4.61
C GLY A 144 -15.21 -1.51 4.83
N SER A 145 -15.33 -1.00 6.06
CA SER A 145 -14.85 0.32 6.47
C SER A 145 -13.35 0.50 6.18
N GLY A 146 -12.98 1.62 5.54
CA GLY A 146 -11.60 2.00 5.22
C GLY A 146 -11.21 1.82 3.76
N ALA A 147 -11.98 1.06 2.95
CA ALA A 147 -11.75 0.95 1.51
C ALA A 147 -12.48 2.07 0.72
N ILE A 148 -12.35 3.32 1.18
CA ILE A 148 -13.05 4.48 0.63
C ILE A 148 -12.37 5.02 -0.65
N GLY A 149 -11.04 4.92 -0.73
CA GLY A 149 -10.23 5.35 -1.88
C GLY A 149 -9.69 4.21 -2.72
N GLY A 150 -9.74 3.00 -2.19
CA GLY A 150 -9.23 1.79 -2.82
C GLY A 150 -8.71 0.77 -1.82
N ALA A 151 -8.16 -0.33 -2.34
CA ALA A 151 -7.58 -1.37 -1.51
C ALA A 151 -6.37 -2.04 -2.18
N VAL A 152 -5.47 -2.56 -1.35
CA VAL A 152 -4.38 -3.45 -1.75
C VAL A 152 -4.61 -4.80 -1.09
N ILE A 153 -4.73 -5.84 -1.89
CA ILE A 153 -4.98 -7.20 -1.43
C ILE A 153 -3.74 -8.03 -1.71
N LEU A 154 -3.21 -8.62 -0.66
CA LEU A 154 -2.02 -9.44 -0.66
C LEU A 154 -2.44 -10.89 -0.49
N LYS A 155 -2.09 -11.73 -1.43
CA LYS A 155 -2.27 -13.18 -1.36
C LYS A 155 -0.93 -13.82 -1.04
N SER A 156 -0.87 -14.58 0.02
CA SER A 156 0.33 -15.32 0.39
C SER A 156 0.37 -16.67 -0.33
N LYS A 157 1.58 -17.09 -0.69
CA LYS A 157 1.85 -18.41 -1.28
C LYS A 157 1.25 -19.54 -0.46
N GLN A 158 0.66 -20.53 -1.12
CA GLN A 158 0.01 -21.69 -0.52
C GLN A 158 0.83 -22.97 -0.76
N PRO A 159 0.74 -23.98 0.14
CA PRO A 159 1.47 -25.24 -0.05
C PRO A 159 1.22 -25.91 -1.38
N GLY A 160 -0.03 -25.95 -1.85
CA GLY A 160 -0.46 -26.59 -3.09
C GLY A 160 0.25 -26.08 -4.33
N GLU A 161 0.60 -24.78 -4.41
CA GLU A 161 1.29 -24.17 -5.54
C GLU A 161 2.67 -24.78 -5.82
N PHE A 162 3.31 -25.33 -4.78
CA PHE A 162 4.63 -25.96 -4.88
C PHE A 162 4.59 -27.47 -5.05
N LEU A 163 3.45 -28.12 -4.74
CA LEU A 163 3.32 -29.56 -4.56
C LEU A 163 2.46 -30.25 -5.65
N GLU A 164 2.16 -29.58 -6.76
CA GLU A 164 1.30 -30.11 -7.84
C GLU A 164 1.57 -31.60 -8.13
N ASP A 165 2.75 -31.92 -8.67
CA ASP A 165 3.16 -33.28 -9.06
C ASP A 165 4.27 -33.87 -8.17
N ARG A 166 4.51 -33.28 -6.98
CA ARG A 166 5.61 -33.67 -6.09
C ARG A 166 5.18 -33.59 -4.62
N ASP A 167 5.85 -34.38 -3.77
CA ASP A 167 5.61 -34.34 -2.32
C ASP A 167 6.62 -33.48 -1.56
N PHE A 168 7.60 -32.90 -2.27
CA PHE A 168 8.64 -32.10 -1.66
C PHE A 168 9.20 -31.05 -2.62
N TYR A 169 9.35 -29.82 -2.12
CA TYR A 169 9.92 -28.72 -2.87
C TYR A 169 10.78 -27.83 -1.95
N VAL A 170 11.94 -27.42 -2.42
CA VAL A 170 12.77 -26.39 -1.76
C VAL A 170 13.34 -25.46 -2.80
N ASP A 171 13.28 -24.16 -2.54
CA ASP A 171 14.05 -23.17 -3.27
C ASP A 171 14.82 -22.22 -2.34
N ALA A 172 15.81 -21.54 -2.88
CA ALA A 172 16.49 -20.44 -2.25
C ALA A 172 16.70 -19.31 -3.26
N THR A 173 16.41 -18.08 -2.83
CA THR A 173 16.56 -16.87 -3.63
C THR A 173 17.47 -15.89 -2.91
N GLY A 174 18.47 -15.35 -3.63
CA GLY A 174 19.32 -14.27 -3.16
C GLY A 174 19.12 -13.03 -4.00
N THR A 175 18.83 -11.88 -3.40
CA THR A 175 18.62 -10.61 -4.10
C THR A 175 19.57 -9.54 -3.55
N TYR A 176 20.19 -8.76 -4.44
CA TYR A 176 20.91 -7.55 -4.10
C TYR A 176 20.23 -6.35 -4.74
N THR A 177 19.98 -5.30 -3.97
CA THR A 177 19.36 -4.05 -4.41
C THR A 177 20.29 -2.87 -4.15
N GLY A 178 20.85 -2.28 -5.23
CA GLY A 178 21.87 -1.25 -5.13
C GLY A 178 21.40 0.11 -4.63
N ILE A 179 20.08 0.38 -4.66
CA ILE A 179 19.48 1.63 -4.14
C ILE A 179 19.68 1.80 -2.64
N SER A 180 19.71 0.70 -1.92
CA SER A 180 19.81 0.64 -0.45
C SER A 180 20.93 -0.31 0.02
N ASN A 181 21.84 -0.70 -0.86
CA ASN A 181 22.87 -1.71 -0.58
C ASN A 181 22.31 -2.98 0.10
N LYS A 182 21.03 -3.31 -0.19
CA LYS A 182 20.30 -4.35 0.50
C LYS A 182 20.60 -5.73 -0.07
N TYR A 183 20.95 -6.65 0.80
CA TYR A 183 21.07 -8.09 0.54
C TYR A 183 19.89 -8.79 1.18
N LYS A 184 19.17 -9.60 0.42
CA LYS A 184 18.05 -10.40 0.90
C LYS A 184 18.24 -11.85 0.49
N GLY A 185 18.09 -12.76 1.44
CA GLY A 185 17.98 -14.21 1.20
C GLY A 185 16.59 -14.67 1.57
N ALA A 186 15.91 -15.45 0.70
CA ALA A 186 14.61 -16.03 0.96
C ALA A 186 14.60 -17.51 0.56
N SER A 187 13.75 -18.32 1.20
CA SER A 187 13.61 -19.74 0.91
C SER A 187 12.17 -20.20 1.15
N ASN A 188 11.70 -21.09 0.28
CA ASN A 188 10.44 -21.80 0.42
C ASN A 188 10.71 -23.28 0.58
N LEU A 189 10.05 -23.91 1.56
CA LEU A 189 10.09 -25.34 1.81
C LEU A 189 8.64 -25.84 1.86
N ALA A 190 8.20 -26.60 0.85
CA ALA A 190 6.90 -27.23 0.85
C ALA A 190 7.04 -28.75 0.92
N PHE A 191 6.11 -29.42 1.64
CA PHE A 191 6.08 -30.86 1.73
C PHE A 191 4.67 -31.40 2.00
N ARG A 192 4.40 -32.58 1.44
CA ARG A 192 3.15 -33.32 1.63
C ARG A 192 3.42 -34.57 2.47
N SER A 193 2.57 -34.84 3.45
CA SER A 193 2.59 -36.03 4.26
C SER A 193 1.17 -36.59 4.44
N GLY A 194 0.80 -37.60 3.66
CA GLY A 194 -0.57 -38.06 3.59
C GLY A 194 -1.50 -36.97 3.12
N ASP A 195 -2.55 -36.70 3.88
CA ASP A 195 -3.56 -35.70 3.56
C ASP A 195 -3.20 -34.27 4.08
N THR A 196 -1.92 -34.06 4.41
CA THR A 196 -1.44 -32.77 4.96
C THR A 196 -0.39 -32.17 4.05
N GLU A 197 -0.60 -30.92 3.65
CA GLU A 197 0.35 -30.09 2.93
C GLU A 197 0.87 -28.97 3.83
N SER A 198 2.16 -28.72 3.77
CA SER A 198 2.83 -27.71 4.60
C SER A 198 3.76 -26.84 3.77
N LEU A 199 3.83 -25.54 4.12
CA LEU A 199 4.75 -24.59 3.51
C LEU A 199 5.42 -23.78 4.62
N VAL A 200 6.74 -23.73 4.59
CA VAL A 200 7.57 -22.82 5.38
C VAL A 200 8.19 -21.80 4.44
N ASN A 201 8.00 -20.52 4.70
CA ASN A 201 8.75 -19.45 4.06
C ASN A 201 9.64 -18.79 5.11
N ALA A 202 10.84 -18.40 4.72
CA ALA A 202 11.74 -17.62 5.57
C ALA A 202 12.57 -16.65 4.72
N ALA A 203 12.75 -15.44 5.20
CA ALA A 203 13.63 -14.47 4.59
C ALA A 203 14.41 -13.68 5.65
N TYR A 204 15.61 -13.28 5.27
CA TYR A 204 16.45 -12.35 6.03
C TYR A 204 17.02 -11.29 5.08
N TRP A 205 17.09 -10.06 5.55
CA TRP A 205 17.71 -8.97 4.80
C TRP A 205 18.51 -8.04 5.70
N GLN A 206 19.49 -7.39 5.09
CA GLN A 206 20.19 -6.26 5.69
C GLN A 206 20.56 -5.27 4.59
N GLY A 207 20.62 -4.00 4.93
CA GLY A 207 20.95 -2.93 4.00
C GLY A 207 20.96 -1.58 4.67
N GLU A 208 20.75 -0.56 3.86
CA GLU A 208 20.74 0.84 4.27
C GLU A 208 19.44 1.50 3.78
N GLU A 209 19.15 2.70 4.28
CA GLU A 209 18.07 3.54 3.77
C GLU A 209 18.25 3.82 2.28
N THR A 210 17.11 3.88 1.56
CA THR A 210 17.10 4.31 0.15
C THR A 210 17.79 5.65 -0.03
N ARG A 211 18.81 5.68 -0.88
CA ARG A 211 19.55 6.90 -1.21
C ARG A 211 18.75 7.83 -2.11
N ASN A 212 19.01 9.13 -2.06
CA ASN A 212 18.61 10.06 -3.10
C ASN A 212 19.77 10.37 -4.05
N PHE A 213 19.51 11.16 -5.09
CA PHE A 213 20.50 11.43 -6.16
C PHE A 213 21.73 12.20 -5.69
N SER A 214 21.54 13.24 -4.91
CA SER A 214 22.57 14.26 -4.68
C SER A 214 23.00 14.44 -3.24
N GLN A 215 22.32 13.81 -2.30
CA GLN A 215 22.56 13.96 -0.86
C GLN A 215 22.36 12.65 -0.14
N ASP A 216 23.35 12.25 0.62
CA ASP A 216 23.14 11.26 1.65
C ASP A 216 22.28 11.90 2.73
N LEU A 217 21.03 11.45 2.86
CA LEU A 217 20.13 12.03 3.83
C LEU A 217 20.58 11.65 5.23
N TYR A 218 20.19 10.55 5.72
CA TYR A 218 20.58 10.07 7.03
C TYR A 218 21.07 8.64 6.85
N ASN A 219 22.21 8.30 7.44
CA ASN A 219 22.66 6.92 7.44
C ASN A 219 21.76 6.12 8.38
N ARG A 220 20.81 5.41 7.81
CA ARG A 220 20.07 4.37 8.53
C ARG A 220 20.53 3.01 8.03
N ASP A 221 21.07 2.23 8.94
CA ASP A 221 21.26 0.81 8.72
C ASP A 221 19.95 0.10 9.04
N LEU A 222 19.59 -0.90 8.26
CA LEU A 222 18.42 -1.72 8.49
C LEU A 222 18.76 -3.20 8.36
N ASP A 223 18.15 -4.00 9.19
CA ASP A 223 18.11 -5.45 9.06
C ASP A 223 16.74 -5.98 9.47
N GLY A 224 16.41 -7.17 9.00
CA GLY A 224 15.13 -7.75 9.33
C GLY A 224 14.99 -9.18 8.86
N TYR A 225 13.91 -9.80 9.30
CA TYR A 225 13.54 -11.15 8.90
C TYR A 225 12.03 -11.34 8.90
N SER A 226 11.60 -12.28 8.08
CA SER A 226 10.24 -12.78 8.09
C SER A 226 10.25 -14.30 8.09
N ALA A 227 9.23 -14.90 8.69
CA ALA A 227 8.97 -16.32 8.56
C ALA A 227 7.48 -16.59 8.60
N SER A 228 7.03 -17.59 7.84
CA SER A 228 5.66 -18.06 7.89
C SER A 228 5.59 -19.58 7.81
N TYR A 229 4.57 -20.12 8.44
CA TYR A 229 4.20 -21.54 8.33
C TYR A 229 2.74 -21.65 7.99
N ALA A 230 2.44 -22.27 6.85
CA ALA A 230 1.09 -22.59 6.40
C ALA A 230 0.91 -24.10 6.37
N ILE A 231 -0.27 -24.56 6.77
CA ILE A 231 -0.67 -25.97 6.77
C ILE A 231 -2.11 -26.10 6.27
N ASN A 232 -2.31 -27.03 5.33
CA ASN A 232 -3.63 -27.44 4.84
C ASN A 232 -3.78 -28.95 5.12
N HIS A 233 -4.84 -29.32 5.82
CA HIS A 233 -5.16 -30.73 6.11
C HIS A 233 -6.52 -31.07 5.53
N PHE A 234 -6.53 -32.03 4.62
CA PHE A 234 -7.73 -32.54 3.93
C PHE A 234 -8.29 -33.70 4.71
N PHE A 235 -9.39 -33.54 5.43
CA PHE A 235 -10.07 -34.64 6.10
C PHE A 235 -10.78 -35.55 5.12
N ASN A 236 -11.28 -34.97 4.05
CA ASN A 236 -11.91 -35.63 2.89
C ASN A 236 -12.06 -34.56 1.78
N ASP A 237 -12.75 -34.92 0.70
CA ASP A 237 -12.97 -34.03 -0.45
C ASP A 237 -13.88 -32.81 -0.14
N GLU A 238 -14.58 -32.82 1.00
CA GLU A 238 -15.51 -31.76 1.40
C GLU A 238 -14.95 -30.83 2.49
N VAL A 239 -13.92 -31.25 3.23
CA VAL A 239 -13.46 -30.53 4.44
C VAL A 239 -11.95 -30.40 4.45
N MET A 240 -11.49 -29.16 4.36
CA MET A 240 -10.10 -28.78 4.57
C MET A 240 -9.99 -27.86 5.78
N ILE A 241 -9.05 -28.15 6.68
CA ILE A 241 -8.64 -27.24 7.75
C ILE A 241 -7.34 -26.58 7.33
N LYS A 242 -7.29 -25.26 7.47
CA LYS A 242 -6.12 -24.46 7.12
C LYS A 242 -5.68 -23.60 8.30
N ALA A 243 -4.37 -23.50 8.51
CA ALA A 243 -3.80 -22.61 9.50
C ALA A 243 -2.56 -21.94 8.94
N ARG A 244 -2.29 -20.72 9.40
CA ARG A 244 -1.08 -19.98 9.08
C ARG A 244 -0.64 -19.17 10.27
N ALA A 245 0.67 -19.10 10.49
CA ALA A 245 1.30 -18.20 11.42
C ALA A 245 2.43 -17.47 10.71
N GLU A 246 2.56 -16.18 10.95
CA GLU A 246 3.57 -15.33 10.34
C GLU A 246 4.20 -14.42 11.37
N LEU A 247 5.45 -14.13 11.15
CA LEU A 247 6.19 -13.09 11.87
C LEU A 247 6.98 -12.24 10.88
N TYR A 248 7.06 -10.97 11.19
CA TYR A 248 7.87 -9.97 10.49
C TYR A 248 8.56 -9.11 11.53
N ARG A 249 9.86 -8.84 11.34
CA ARG A 249 10.59 -7.87 12.15
C ARG A 249 11.56 -7.10 11.25
N GLN A 250 11.63 -5.80 11.47
CA GLN A 250 12.63 -4.92 10.88
C GLN A 250 13.17 -3.99 11.94
N ASP A 251 14.47 -4.01 12.13
CA ASP A 251 15.20 -3.09 13.00
C ASP A 251 15.91 -2.05 12.13
N GLN A 252 15.92 -0.81 12.60
CA GLN A 252 16.57 0.32 11.92
C GLN A 252 17.39 1.08 12.94
N GLN A 253 18.61 1.44 12.58
CA GLN A 253 19.47 2.27 13.42
C GLN A 253 19.94 3.48 12.64
N ARG A 254 19.78 4.66 13.24
CA ARG A 254 20.25 5.93 12.69
C ARG A 254 21.24 6.56 13.65
N LEU A 255 22.46 6.81 13.19
CA LEU A 255 23.51 7.47 13.94
C LEU A 255 23.97 8.74 13.22
N GLU A 256 23.93 9.87 13.91
CA GLU A 256 24.44 11.13 13.40
C GLU A 256 25.37 11.74 14.44
N GLY A 257 26.57 12.07 14.00
CA GLY A 257 27.47 12.92 14.76
C GLY A 257 27.00 14.38 14.79
N SER A 258 27.84 15.29 15.25
CA SER A 258 27.51 16.71 15.36
C SER A 258 26.82 17.24 14.10
N SER A 259 25.55 17.53 14.19
CA SER A 259 24.75 17.96 13.07
C SER A 259 24.37 19.44 13.23
N SER A 260 24.17 20.13 12.11
CA SER A 260 23.65 21.47 12.08
C SER A 260 22.14 21.53 12.35
N ILE A 261 21.49 20.42 12.66
CA ILE A 261 20.06 20.36 12.94
C ILE A 261 19.78 21.07 14.27
N GLN A 262 19.05 22.16 14.22
CA GLN A 262 18.57 22.87 15.39
C GLN A 262 17.22 22.31 15.81
N LYS A 263 17.09 21.90 17.06
CA LYS A 263 15.78 21.62 17.68
C LYS A 263 15.30 22.94 18.33
N ASP A 264 14.08 23.35 18.02
CA ASP A 264 13.41 24.52 18.59
C ASP A 264 14.16 25.87 18.42
N GLY A 265 15.00 25.97 17.39
CA GLY A 265 15.79 27.15 17.12
C GLY A 265 16.81 27.54 18.20
N LYS A 266 16.76 26.93 19.37
CA LYS A 266 17.59 27.21 20.54
C LYS A 266 18.64 26.12 20.81
N TRP A 267 18.30 24.87 20.52
CA TRP A 267 19.15 23.72 20.81
C TRP A 267 19.83 23.21 19.55
N HIS A 268 21.15 23.05 19.60
CA HIS A 268 21.93 22.37 18.58
C HIS A 268 22.15 20.92 18.97
N ILE A 269 21.91 19.99 18.08
CA ILE A 269 22.16 18.56 18.28
C ILE A 269 23.65 18.32 18.06
N GLU A 270 24.37 17.83 19.10
CA GLU A 270 25.77 17.41 19.03
C GLU A 270 25.91 15.96 18.62
N ASP A 271 24.97 15.12 19.07
CA ASP A 271 24.96 13.67 18.84
C ASP A 271 23.53 13.18 18.82
N PHE A 272 23.24 12.24 17.94
CA PHE A 272 21.91 11.69 17.73
C PHE A 272 22.02 10.19 17.41
N ALA A 273 21.25 9.40 18.14
CA ALA A 273 21.01 8.00 17.84
C ALA A 273 19.52 7.72 17.91
N GLU A 274 19.01 6.98 16.96
CA GLU A 274 17.63 6.51 16.93
C GLU A 274 17.63 5.04 16.51
N ASP A 275 17.07 4.21 17.38
CA ASP A 275 16.82 2.78 17.13
C ASP A 275 15.32 2.61 16.99
N GLU A 276 14.87 2.02 15.89
CA GLU A 276 13.47 1.71 15.64
C GLU A 276 13.30 0.23 15.33
N SER A 277 12.34 -0.41 15.99
CA SER A 277 11.95 -1.80 15.74
C SER A 277 10.49 -1.86 15.37
N THR A 278 10.19 -2.49 14.25
CA THR A 278 8.83 -2.78 13.79
C THR A 278 8.63 -4.29 13.80
N GLU A 279 7.63 -4.77 14.55
CA GLU A 279 7.29 -6.19 14.65
C GLU A 279 5.83 -6.40 14.27
N GLU A 280 5.54 -7.47 13.51
CA GLU A 280 4.19 -7.97 13.31
C GLU A 280 4.14 -9.47 13.49
N TYR A 281 3.14 -9.92 14.22
CA TYR A 281 2.77 -11.32 14.40
C TYR A 281 1.33 -11.49 13.94
N SER A 282 1.07 -12.49 13.10
CA SER A 282 -0.28 -12.84 12.72
C SER A 282 -0.48 -14.35 12.69
N ALA A 283 -1.70 -14.79 12.99
CA ALA A 283 -2.07 -16.18 12.88
C ALA A 283 -3.56 -16.31 12.57
N TYR A 284 -3.91 -17.34 11.81
CA TYR A 284 -5.29 -17.76 11.65
C TYR A 284 -5.45 -19.27 11.70
N LEU A 285 -6.62 -19.70 12.11
CA LEU A 285 -7.14 -21.05 11.97
C LEU A 285 -8.46 -20.94 11.21
N GLY A 286 -8.60 -21.71 10.14
CA GLY A 286 -9.75 -21.67 9.27
C GLY A 286 -10.19 -23.05 8.81
N ALA A 287 -11.38 -23.10 8.22
CA ALA A 287 -11.91 -24.27 7.55
C ALA A 287 -12.53 -23.87 6.21
N GLU A 288 -12.29 -24.69 5.22
CA GLU A 288 -12.97 -24.62 3.93
C GLU A 288 -13.86 -25.85 3.79
N LEU A 289 -15.13 -25.60 3.50
CA LEU A 289 -16.14 -26.64 3.32
C LEU A 289 -16.73 -26.55 1.92
N THR A 290 -16.65 -27.65 1.17
CA THR A 290 -17.19 -27.79 -0.19
C THR A 290 -18.08 -29.02 -0.27
N PRO A 291 -19.34 -28.94 0.23
CA PRO A 291 -20.22 -30.10 0.32
C PRO A 291 -20.57 -30.66 -1.07
N LEU A 292 -20.51 -31.98 -1.23
CA LEU A 292 -20.85 -32.70 -2.48
C LEU A 292 -22.32 -32.56 -2.86
N ASP A 293 -23.21 -32.33 -1.89
CA ASP A 293 -24.65 -32.08 -2.10
C ASP A 293 -25.04 -30.74 -1.48
N PRO A 294 -24.73 -29.60 -2.15
CA PRO A 294 -24.95 -28.29 -1.60
C PRO A 294 -26.43 -27.91 -1.44
N THR A 295 -26.82 -27.36 -0.30
CA THR A 295 -28.19 -26.90 -0.05
C THR A 295 -28.32 -25.39 -0.12
N TRP A 296 -27.49 -24.65 0.62
CA TRP A 296 -27.53 -23.19 0.71
C TRP A 296 -26.14 -22.54 0.53
N PHE A 297 -25.08 -23.34 0.43
CA PHE A 297 -23.76 -22.89 -0.01
C PHE A 297 -23.01 -24.03 -0.72
N GLU A 298 -22.17 -23.71 -1.69
CA GLU A 298 -21.25 -24.60 -2.38
C GLU A 298 -19.86 -24.53 -1.76
N GLU A 299 -19.49 -23.38 -1.23
CA GLU A 299 -18.23 -23.16 -0.55
C GLU A 299 -18.46 -22.29 0.70
N LEU A 300 -17.85 -22.66 1.79
CA LEU A 300 -17.72 -21.85 3.00
C LEU A 300 -16.24 -21.75 3.38
N ASP A 301 -15.69 -20.54 3.35
CA ASP A 301 -14.39 -20.23 3.92
C ASP A 301 -14.57 -19.50 5.26
N THR A 302 -14.10 -20.06 6.35
CA THR A 302 -14.16 -19.44 7.67
C THR A 302 -12.79 -19.35 8.32
N LYS A 303 -12.56 -18.25 9.04
CA LYS A 303 -11.30 -17.99 9.76
C LYS A 303 -11.55 -17.30 11.09
N VAL A 304 -10.86 -17.77 12.11
CA VAL A 304 -10.58 -17.00 13.33
C VAL A 304 -9.14 -16.55 13.25
N TYR A 305 -8.89 -15.28 13.48
CA TYR A 305 -7.57 -14.70 13.30
C TYR A 305 -7.17 -13.76 14.42
N TRP A 306 -5.87 -13.60 14.57
CA TRP A 306 -5.22 -12.64 15.44
C TRP A 306 -4.06 -11.99 14.70
N ARG A 307 -3.88 -10.69 14.94
CA ARG A 307 -2.73 -9.89 14.47
C ARG A 307 -2.29 -8.95 15.59
N HIS A 308 -0.99 -8.75 15.68
CA HIS A 308 -0.37 -7.81 16.62
C HIS A 308 0.78 -7.12 15.93
N THR A 309 0.75 -5.79 15.88
CA THR A 309 1.80 -4.95 15.33
C THR A 309 2.31 -4.03 16.44
N GLU A 310 3.63 -3.97 16.62
CA GLU A 310 4.27 -3.06 17.55
C GLU A 310 5.41 -2.31 16.86
N VAL A 311 5.47 -1.00 17.09
CA VAL A 311 6.58 -0.14 16.67
C VAL A 311 7.18 0.52 17.89
N ILE A 312 8.47 0.31 18.10
CA ILE A 312 9.23 0.89 19.21
C ILE A 312 10.30 1.81 18.63
N THR A 313 10.36 3.05 19.09
CA THR A 313 11.38 4.02 18.70
C THR A 313 12.09 4.55 19.93
N ASP A 314 13.37 4.25 20.04
CA ASP A 314 14.27 4.78 21.06
C ASP A 314 15.16 5.87 20.49
N THR A 315 15.09 7.08 21.04
CA THR A 315 15.91 8.21 20.59
C THR A 315 16.79 8.72 21.72
N ASN A 316 18.06 8.94 21.42
CA ASN A 316 19.04 9.55 22.32
C ASN A 316 19.67 10.76 21.64
N ARG A 317 19.46 11.96 22.21
CA ARG A 317 19.97 13.22 21.67
C ARG A 317 20.85 13.91 22.72
N LEU A 318 22.08 14.27 22.32
CA LEU A 318 22.91 15.20 23.08
C LEU A 318 22.79 16.58 22.41
N MET A 319 22.33 17.54 23.18
CA MET A 319 22.07 18.90 22.67
C MET A 319 22.83 19.94 23.49
N ASN A 320 23.18 21.04 22.83
CA ASN A 320 23.71 22.22 23.50
C ASN A 320 22.91 23.49 23.15
N SER A 321 22.95 24.43 24.04
CA SER A 321 22.38 25.79 23.89
C SER A 321 23.20 26.79 24.70
N THR A 322 23.00 28.04 24.46
CA THR A 322 23.60 29.12 25.25
C THR A 322 22.50 29.80 26.06
N ASP A 323 22.70 29.95 27.37
CA ASP A 323 21.77 30.70 28.23
C ASP A 323 21.86 32.25 27.99
N ALA A 324 21.01 32.99 28.67
CA ALA A 324 20.97 34.47 28.56
C ALA A 324 22.26 35.15 28.98
N ASN A 325 23.15 34.46 29.73
CA ASN A 325 24.45 34.96 30.19
C ASN A 325 25.61 34.48 29.30
N GLY A 326 25.33 33.75 28.21
CA GLY A 326 26.35 33.22 27.32
C GLY A 326 26.99 31.94 27.81
N LEU A 327 26.45 31.27 28.84
CA LEU A 327 26.95 29.99 29.34
C LEU A 327 26.42 28.83 28.50
N LEU A 328 27.32 27.92 28.10
CA LEU A 328 26.97 26.72 27.38
C LEU A 328 26.19 25.75 28.30
N ILE A 329 25.00 25.40 27.89
CA ILE A 329 24.16 24.43 28.56
C ILE A 329 24.14 23.13 27.69
N LYS A 330 24.40 21.99 28.29
CA LYS A 330 24.24 20.67 27.66
C LYS A 330 23.04 19.94 28.25
N ARG A 331 22.30 19.28 27.40
CA ARG A 331 21.14 18.46 27.76
C ARG A 331 21.18 17.15 26.97
N ARG A 332 21.00 16.05 27.69
CA ARG A 332 20.71 14.76 27.06
C ARG A 332 19.23 14.50 27.14
N GLU A 333 18.63 14.13 26.03
CA GLU A 333 17.23 13.77 25.92
C GLU A 333 17.12 12.32 25.44
N LEU A 334 16.37 11.54 26.21
CA LEU A 334 16.05 10.15 25.91
C LEU A 334 14.55 10.10 25.66
N GLU A 335 14.14 9.54 24.52
CA GLU A 335 12.73 9.29 24.22
C GLU A 335 12.56 7.80 23.95
N HIS A 336 11.52 7.23 24.52
CA HIS A 336 11.05 5.87 24.25
C HIS A 336 9.59 5.95 23.85
N LYS A 337 9.29 5.56 22.63
CA LYS A 337 7.96 5.61 22.05
C LYS A 337 7.53 4.22 21.67
N THR A 338 6.30 3.85 22.01
CA THR A 338 5.69 2.58 21.62
C THR A 338 4.35 2.84 20.94
N PHE A 339 4.09 2.16 19.85
CA PHE A 339 2.77 2.10 19.22
C PHE A 339 2.37 0.63 19.10
N THR A 340 1.14 0.32 19.48
CA THR A 340 0.58 -1.02 19.41
C THR A 340 -0.76 -0.99 18.70
N ASP A 341 -0.94 -1.90 17.74
CA ASP A 341 -2.20 -2.21 17.08
C ASP A 341 -2.40 -3.72 17.12
N SER A 342 -3.50 -4.17 17.73
CA SER A 342 -3.83 -5.59 17.87
C SER A 342 -5.26 -5.87 17.46
N THR A 343 -5.45 -6.88 16.63
CA THR A 343 -6.76 -7.29 16.11
C THR A 343 -7.04 -8.75 16.44
N VAL A 344 -8.25 -9.04 16.86
CA VAL A 344 -8.84 -10.39 16.92
C VAL A 344 -10.11 -10.38 16.13
N GLY A 345 -10.33 -11.37 15.25
CA GLY A 345 -11.53 -11.39 14.44
C GLY A 345 -11.94 -12.77 14.00
N LEU A 346 -13.17 -12.82 13.49
CA LEU A 346 -13.80 -13.97 12.86
C LEU A 346 -14.41 -13.53 11.55
N ARG A 347 -14.24 -14.33 10.54
CA ARG A 347 -14.80 -14.14 9.21
C ARG A 347 -15.39 -15.44 8.68
N ALA A 348 -16.52 -15.36 7.99
CA ALA A 348 -17.14 -16.48 7.28
C ALA A 348 -17.70 -15.98 5.96
N ASP A 349 -17.19 -16.54 4.87
CA ASP A 349 -17.54 -16.22 3.49
C ASP A 349 -18.21 -17.42 2.85
N PHE A 350 -19.38 -17.24 2.31
CA PHE A 350 -20.17 -18.27 1.64
C PHE A 350 -20.27 -17.95 0.15
N LYS A 351 -20.17 -18.98 -0.69
CA LYS A 351 -20.40 -18.88 -2.12
C LYS A 351 -21.45 -19.88 -2.55
N GLN A 352 -22.27 -19.52 -3.53
CA GLN A 352 -23.28 -20.40 -4.13
C GLN A 352 -23.55 -19.98 -5.56
N THR A 353 -23.67 -20.97 -6.46
CA THR A 353 -24.10 -20.79 -7.84
C THR A 353 -25.51 -21.30 -8.00
N LEU A 354 -26.42 -20.47 -8.53
CA LEU A 354 -27.79 -20.84 -8.81
C LEU A 354 -28.06 -20.72 -10.30
N HIS A 355 -28.51 -21.80 -10.91
CA HIS A 355 -28.86 -21.84 -12.33
C HIS A 355 -30.36 -21.61 -12.54
N ALA A 356 -30.74 -20.47 -13.16
CA ALA A 356 -32.08 -20.23 -13.68
C ALA A 356 -32.10 -20.54 -15.19
N SER A 357 -33.26 -20.63 -15.78
CA SER A 357 -33.40 -21.08 -17.19
C SER A 357 -32.62 -20.21 -18.21
N SER A 358 -32.32 -18.97 -17.92
CA SER A 358 -31.63 -18.00 -18.81
C SER A 358 -30.54 -17.20 -18.11
N ALA A 359 -30.28 -17.46 -16.82
CA ALA A 359 -29.32 -16.71 -16.02
C ALA A 359 -28.58 -17.64 -15.07
N GLU A 360 -27.31 -17.35 -14.85
CA GLU A 360 -26.52 -17.92 -13.77
C GLU A 360 -26.30 -16.85 -12.71
N HIS A 361 -26.60 -17.17 -11.45
CA HIS A 361 -26.38 -16.31 -10.30
C HIS A 361 -25.20 -16.83 -9.50
N LYS A 362 -24.14 -16.06 -9.36
CA LYS A 362 -23.00 -16.34 -8.46
C LYS A 362 -23.14 -15.46 -7.23
N LEU A 363 -23.52 -16.08 -6.14
CA LEU A 363 -23.77 -15.43 -4.87
C LEU A 363 -22.51 -15.48 -4.00
N ALA A 364 -22.16 -14.34 -3.37
CA ALA A 364 -21.18 -14.28 -2.30
C ALA A 364 -21.81 -13.50 -1.13
N TYR A 365 -21.82 -14.09 0.07
CA TYR A 365 -22.36 -13.46 1.26
C TYR A 365 -21.58 -13.88 2.50
N GLY A 366 -21.60 -13.08 3.54
CA GLY A 366 -20.81 -13.40 4.70
C GLY A 366 -20.90 -12.42 5.84
N VAL A 367 -20.16 -12.75 6.89
CA VAL A 367 -20.05 -11.99 8.12
C VAL A 367 -18.59 -11.82 8.52
N GLU A 368 -18.30 -10.64 9.06
CA GLU A 368 -17.00 -10.29 9.63
C GLU A 368 -17.22 -9.62 10.98
N ILE A 369 -16.50 -10.07 12.01
CA ILE A 369 -16.53 -9.49 13.34
C ILE A 369 -15.07 -9.31 13.79
N ALA A 370 -14.71 -8.11 14.22
CA ALA A 370 -13.36 -7.83 14.69
C ALA A 370 -13.36 -6.90 15.89
N SER A 371 -12.35 -7.04 16.71
CA SER A 371 -12.03 -6.11 17.78
C SER A 371 -10.58 -5.68 17.64
N ASP A 372 -10.37 -4.37 17.52
CA ASP A 372 -9.05 -3.74 17.38
C ASP A 372 -8.70 -2.99 18.66
N TYR A 373 -7.43 -3.01 19.04
CA TYR A 373 -6.90 -2.29 20.18
C TYR A 373 -5.73 -1.42 19.75
N TYR A 374 -5.78 -0.13 20.12
CA TYR A 374 -4.79 0.88 19.77
C TYR A 374 -4.22 1.53 21.01
N GLN A 375 -2.89 1.62 21.10
CA GLN A 375 -2.18 2.29 22.19
C GLN A 375 -0.93 2.98 21.68
N ARG A 376 -0.64 4.16 22.22
CA ARG A 376 0.65 4.82 22.05
C ARG A 376 1.10 5.48 23.34
N GLU A 377 2.37 5.28 23.66
CA GLU A 377 3.04 5.92 24.78
C GLU A 377 4.35 6.56 24.32
N ASP A 378 4.55 7.81 24.68
CA ASP A 378 5.79 8.54 24.44
C ASP A 378 6.38 8.95 25.78
N ASN A 379 7.45 8.25 26.22
CA ASN A 379 8.17 8.51 27.45
C ASN A 379 9.43 9.33 27.13
N GLN A 380 9.55 10.51 27.72
CA GLN A 380 10.69 11.39 27.53
C GLN A 380 11.41 11.65 28.84
N LYS A 381 12.73 11.57 28.83
CA LYS A 381 13.59 11.92 29.96
C LYS A 381 14.67 12.89 29.52
N ALA A 382 14.66 14.07 30.13
CA ALA A 382 15.68 15.10 29.91
C ALA A 382 16.64 15.15 31.09
N LEU A 383 17.94 15.17 30.81
CA LEU A 383 19.04 15.21 31.77
C LEU A 383 19.91 16.42 31.47
N ASP A 384 20.02 17.33 32.42
CA ASP A 384 20.93 18.48 32.34
C ASP A 384 21.61 18.70 33.70
N TRP A 385 22.40 19.77 33.81
CA TRP A 385 23.13 20.12 35.06
C TRP A 385 22.21 20.47 36.24
N THR A 386 20.93 20.78 35.97
CA THR A 386 19.93 21.13 37.02
C THR A 386 19.25 19.86 37.57
N GLY A 387 19.40 18.73 36.91
CA GLY A 387 18.80 17.45 37.32
C GLY A 387 18.19 16.66 36.19
N SER A 388 17.22 15.83 36.55
CA SER A 388 16.48 14.97 35.62
C SER A 388 15.01 15.38 35.64
N ASN A 389 14.45 15.59 34.47
CA ASN A 389 13.01 15.77 34.28
C ASN A 389 12.47 14.63 33.40
N ALA A 390 11.40 13.99 33.82
CA ALA A 390 10.73 12.92 33.06
C ALA A 390 9.28 13.34 32.76
N SER A 391 8.83 13.07 31.56
CA SER A 391 7.45 13.27 31.16
C SER A 391 6.96 12.08 30.35
N GLN A 392 5.69 11.74 30.51
CA GLN A 392 4.97 10.78 29.69
C GLN A 392 3.92 11.54 28.92
N LYS A 393 3.82 11.27 27.63
CA LYS A 393 2.80 11.84 26.73
C LYS A 393 2.03 10.71 26.10
N GLN A 394 0.76 10.93 25.87
CA GLN A 394 -0.11 10.08 25.08
C GLN A 394 -0.66 10.93 23.94
N PRO A 395 -0.20 10.74 22.71
CA PRO A 395 -0.72 11.49 21.54
C PRO A 395 -2.18 11.23 21.24
N PHE A 396 -2.75 10.13 21.73
CA PHE A 396 -4.17 9.81 21.75
C PHE A 396 -4.49 8.89 22.92
N ALA A 397 -5.75 8.86 23.35
CA ALA A 397 -6.20 7.93 24.39
C ALA A 397 -6.21 6.49 23.83
N SER A 398 -5.71 5.54 24.64
CA SER A 398 -5.86 4.12 24.29
C SER A 398 -7.31 3.80 23.97
N ALA A 399 -7.54 3.05 22.90
CA ALA A 399 -8.86 2.86 22.34
C ALA A 399 -9.09 1.41 21.91
N ARG A 400 -10.35 0.99 21.94
CA ARG A 400 -10.82 -0.28 21.42
C ARG A 400 -11.94 -0.04 20.41
N ALA A 401 -11.76 -0.58 19.20
CA ALA A 401 -12.79 -0.57 18.19
C ALA A 401 -13.46 -1.96 18.08
N TYR A 402 -14.78 -1.97 17.88
CA TYR A 402 -15.57 -3.16 17.57
C TYR A 402 -16.23 -2.99 16.23
N ASN A 403 -16.00 -3.92 15.32
CA ASN A 403 -16.47 -3.89 13.94
C ASN A 403 -17.34 -5.11 13.65
N ILE A 404 -18.50 -4.89 13.03
CA ILE A 404 -19.37 -5.94 12.53
C ILE A 404 -19.73 -5.58 11.09
N GLY A 405 -19.46 -6.50 10.15
CA GLY A 405 -19.81 -6.36 8.74
C GLY A 405 -20.68 -7.54 8.28
N LEU A 406 -21.76 -7.24 7.56
CA LEU A 406 -22.60 -8.21 6.88
C LEU A 406 -22.69 -7.84 5.42
N TYR A 407 -22.41 -8.75 4.51
CA TYR A 407 -22.47 -8.43 3.09
C TYR A 407 -23.21 -9.52 2.28
N PHE A 408 -23.78 -9.07 1.18
CA PHE A 408 -24.41 -9.89 0.16
C PHE A 408 -24.06 -9.34 -1.23
N ARG A 409 -23.69 -10.19 -2.14
CA ARG A 409 -23.38 -9.87 -3.54
C ARG A 409 -23.97 -10.93 -4.45
N ASP A 410 -24.62 -10.50 -5.53
CA ASP A 410 -25.14 -11.36 -6.61
C ASP A 410 -24.57 -10.89 -7.94
N MET A 411 -23.87 -11.79 -8.62
CA MET A 411 -23.42 -11.60 -10.00
C MET A 411 -24.28 -12.46 -10.91
N ILE A 412 -25.04 -11.81 -11.77
CA ILE A 412 -25.98 -12.43 -12.68
C ILE A 412 -25.38 -12.45 -14.08
N GLU A 413 -25.12 -13.62 -14.61
CA GLU A 413 -24.62 -13.81 -15.98
C GLU A 413 -25.79 -14.15 -16.92
N LEU A 414 -25.95 -13.33 -17.96
CA LEU A 414 -27.02 -13.40 -18.97
C LEU A 414 -26.39 -13.34 -20.36
N GLU A 415 -26.14 -14.45 -21.00
CA GLU A 415 -25.55 -14.54 -22.36
C GLU A 415 -24.39 -13.56 -22.62
N LYS A 416 -24.70 -12.27 -22.88
CA LYS A 416 -23.72 -11.20 -23.16
C LYS A 416 -23.68 -10.12 -22.09
N TRP A 417 -24.51 -10.22 -21.08
CA TRP A 417 -24.57 -9.25 -19.98
C TRP A 417 -24.14 -9.87 -18.68
N THR A 418 -23.41 -9.12 -17.88
CA THR A 418 -23.18 -9.42 -16.49
C THR A 418 -23.68 -8.24 -15.66
N LEU A 419 -24.58 -8.51 -14.73
CA LEU A 419 -25.11 -7.56 -13.76
C LEU A 419 -24.59 -7.96 -12.38
N THR A 420 -23.97 -7.06 -11.65
CA THR A 420 -23.53 -7.36 -10.28
C THR A 420 -24.12 -6.33 -9.33
N GLY A 421 -24.86 -6.81 -8.33
CA GLY A 421 -25.38 -6.00 -7.22
C GLY A 421 -24.75 -6.43 -5.90
N GLY A 422 -24.36 -5.48 -5.08
CA GLY A 422 -23.80 -5.74 -3.75
C GLY A 422 -24.42 -4.82 -2.72
N LEU A 423 -24.53 -5.30 -1.49
CA LEU A 423 -24.96 -4.54 -0.33
C LEU A 423 -24.16 -4.98 0.88
N ARG A 424 -23.60 -4.05 1.62
CA ARG A 424 -22.95 -4.32 2.89
C ARG A 424 -23.47 -3.39 3.97
N PHE A 425 -23.70 -3.94 5.13
CA PHE A 425 -23.94 -3.19 6.36
C PHE A 425 -22.73 -3.31 7.27
N ASP A 426 -22.20 -2.18 7.70
CA ASP A 426 -21.13 -2.07 8.69
C ASP A 426 -21.63 -1.35 9.93
N ALA A 427 -21.29 -1.85 11.12
CA ALA A 427 -21.43 -1.18 12.39
C ALA A 427 -20.09 -1.11 13.10
N HIS A 428 -19.75 0.07 13.58
CA HIS A 428 -18.49 0.38 14.23
C HIS A 428 -18.74 1.08 15.56
N ARG A 429 -18.05 0.66 16.60
CA ARG A 429 -18.02 1.35 17.89
C ARG A 429 -16.59 1.54 18.33
N LEU A 430 -16.18 2.78 18.55
CA LEU A 430 -14.89 3.16 19.09
C LEU A 430 -15.06 3.63 20.54
N SER A 431 -14.35 3.01 21.48
CA SER A 431 -14.42 3.30 22.90
C SER A 431 -13.05 3.59 23.47
N PRO A 432 -12.89 4.61 24.37
CA PRO A 432 -11.64 4.79 25.09
C PRO A 432 -11.43 3.61 26.05
N ASP A 433 -10.19 3.10 26.14
CA ASP A 433 -9.87 1.96 26.98
C ASP A 433 -9.12 2.41 28.25
N GLY A 434 -9.79 2.27 29.40
CA GLY A 434 -9.22 2.59 30.72
C GLY A 434 -9.05 4.10 31.03
N GLN A 435 -9.53 5.00 30.17
CA GLN A 435 -9.40 6.45 30.33
C GLN A 435 -10.75 7.16 30.22
N ASN A 436 -10.96 8.17 31.06
CA ASN A 436 -12.17 9.01 31.03
C ASN A 436 -11.93 10.41 30.45
N ASP A 437 -10.67 10.83 30.34
CA ASP A 437 -10.26 12.10 29.76
C ASP A 437 -8.83 12.00 29.17
N ILE A 438 -8.52 12.92 28.27
CA ILE A 438 -7.16 13.18 27.78
C ILE A 438 -6.92 14.68 27.71
N GLY A 439 -5.82 15.16 28.33
CA GLY A 439 -5.53 16.60 28.36
C GLY A 439 -6.60 17.47 29.00
N GLY A 440 -7.45 16.89 29.86
CA GLY A 440 -8.59 17.56 30.48
C GLY A 440 -9.87 17.58 29.64
N TYR A 441 -9.88 16.93 28.48
CA TYR A 441 -11.06 16.76 27.64
C TYR A 441 -11.73 15.40 27.98
N PRO A 442 -13.02 15.41 28.40
CA PRO A 442 -13.73 14.17 28.70
C PRO A 442 -13.93 13.34 27.44
N LEU A 443 -13.71 12.03 27.55
CA LEU A 443 -13.86 11.07 26.46
C LEU A 443 -15.23 10.38 26.50
N LYS A 444 -15.75 10.01 25.34
CA LYS A 444 -16.98 9.22 25.16
C LYS A 444 -16.85 8.25 24.00
N ASP A 445 -17.69 7.23 23.98
CA ASP A 445 -17.80 6.31 22.84
C ASP A 445 -18.28 7.03 21.59
N ILE A 446 -17.87 6.52 20.43
CA ILE A 446 -18.33 6.95 19.11
C ILE A 446 -18.91 5.74 18.40
N ASP A 447 -20.18 5.83 18.05
CA ASP A 447 -20.89 4.81 17.27
C ASP A 447 -21.09 5.31 15.84
N SER A 448 -20.85 4.44 14.87
CA SER A 448 -21.03 4.72 13.45
C SER A 448 -21.58 3.49 12.74
N SER A 449 -22.46 3.67 11.77
CA SER A 449 -22.94 2.57 10.94
C SER A 449 -23.30 3.06 9.55
N GLU A 450 -23.11 2.20 8.53
CA GLU A 450 -23.36 2.56 7.14
C GLU A 450 -23.88 1.36 6.35
N ILE A 451 -24.62 1.65 5.30
CA ILE A 451 -25.03 0.70 4.26
C ILE A 451 -24.30 1.09 2.97
N SER A 452 -23.43 0.23 2.51
CA SER A 452 -22.61 0.46 1.30
C SER A 452 -23.17 -0.36 0.12
N PRO A 453 -23.96 0.23 -0.78
CA PRO A 453 -24.40 -0.42 -2.01
C PRO A 453 -23.31 -0.38 -3.08
N SER A 454 -23.34 -1.37 -3.98
CA SER A 454 -22.61 -1.36 -5.23
C SER A 454 -23.47 -1.91 -6.38
N LEU A 455 -23.24 -1.42 -7.57
CA LEU A 455 -23.92 -1.86 -8.78
C LEU A 455 -22.98 -1.78 -9.96
N SER A 456 -22.84 -2.86 -10.71
CA SER A 456 -22.15 -2.82 -11.99
C SER A 456 -22.95 -3.53 -13.08
N ILE A 457 -22.78 -3.05 -14.28
CA ILE A 457 -23.31 -3.64 -15.50
C ILE A 457 -22.20 -3.74 -16.51
N SER A 458 -22.01 -4.89 -17.08
CA SER A 458 -21.09 -5.07 -18.19
C SER A 458 -21.76 -5.81 -19.34
N ARG A 459 -21.28 -5.56 -20.57
CA ARG A 459 -21.78 -6.20 -21.77
C ARG A 459 -20.64 -6.55 -22.69
N GLU A 460 -20.64 -7.79 -23.18
CA GLU A 460 -19.83 -8.18 -24.32
C GLU A 460 -20.42 -7.56 -25.60
N VAL A 461 -19.68 -6.61 -26.19
CA VAL A 461 -20.10 -5.89 -27.41
C VAL A 461 -19.62 -6.61 -28.66
N PHE A 462 -18.38 -7.09 -28.63
CA PHE A 462 -17.75 -7.94 -29.62
C PHE A 462 -17.08 -9.11 -28.88
N GLU A 463 -16.68 -10.15 -29.61
CA GLU A 463 -15.90 -11.23 -29.06
C GLU A 463 -14.67 -10.70 -28.30
N ASN A 464 -14.49 -11.11 -27.07
CA ASN A 464 -13.40 -10.68 -26.18
C ASN A 464 -13.38 -9.15 -25.87
N ASN A 465 -14.48 -8.45 -26.08
CA ASN A 465 -14.57 -7.02 -25.78
C ASN A 465 -15.79 -6.72 -24.91
N ARG A 466 -15.54 -6.16 -23.74
CA ARG A 466 -16.55 -5.86 -22.72
C ARG A 466 -16.54 -4.38 -22.36
N VAL A 467 -17.70 -3.75 -22.39
CA VAL A 467 -17.92 -2.39 -21.86
C VAL A 467 -18.63 -2.49 -20.54
N TYR A 468 -18.26 -1.68 -19.57
CA TYR A 468 -18.87 -1.68 -18.24
C TYR A 468 -19.13 -0.29 -17.71
N LEU A 469 -20.06 -0.22 -16.76
CA LEU A 469 -20.34 0.91 -15.90
C LEU A 469 -20.45 0.37 -14.47
N SER A 470 -19.78 1.02 -13.52
CA SER A 470 -19.88 0.66 -12.09
C SER A 470 -20.16 1.88 -11.23
N TYR A 471 -20.83 1.62 -10.11
CA TYR A 471 -21.04 2.51 -8.97
C TYR A 471 -20.73 1.76 -7.69
N ASP A 472 -19.92 2.36 -6.85
CA ASP A 472 -19.56 1.82 -5.54
C ASP A 472 -19.63 2.92 -4.48
N HIS A 473 -20.26 2.60 -3.35
CA HIS A 473 -20.27 3.45 -2.17
C HIS A 473 -19.16 3.04 -1.22
N GLY A 474 -18.41 4.04 -0.73
CA GLY A 474 -17.33 3.89 0.23
C GLY A 474 -17.69 4.43 1.59
N TYR A 475 -17.19 3.78 2.64
CA TYR A 475 -17.41 4.13 4.04
C TYR A 475 -16.11 3.99 4.84
N ARG A 476 -15.87 4.93 5.74
CA ARG A 476 -14.77 4.89 6.70
C ARG A 476 -15.22 5.50 8.02
N ALA A 477 -15.24 4.69 9.06
CA ALA A 477 -15.52 5.13 10.42
C ALA A 477 -14.46 6.10 10.95
N PRO A 478 -14.78 6.98 11.92
CA PRO A 478 -13.80 7.86 12.57
C PRO A 478 -12.69 7.05 13.23
N GLU A 479 -11.44 7.49 13.01
CA GLU A 479 -10.24 6.82 13.54
C GLU A 479 -9.94 7.24 14.98
N TYR A 480 -9.32 6.34 15.72
CA TYR A 480 -8.94 6.51 17.12
C TYR A 480 -8.03 7.74 17.34
N ASP A 481 -7.06 7.97 16.47
CA ASP A 481 -6.08 9.06 16.57
C ASP A 481 -6.67 10.43 16.19
N LYS A 482 -7.67 10.45 15.32
CA LYS A 482 -8.39 11.67 14.94
C LYS A 482 -9.44 12.03 16.01
N ALA A 483 -10.13 11.02 16.54
CA ALA A 483 -11.17 11.20 17.54
C ALA A 483 -10.63 11.51 18.93
N TYR A 484 -9.61 10.75 19.38
CA TYR A 484 -9.04 10.84 20.73
C TYR A 484 -7.65 11.47 20.77
N GLY A 485 -7.23 12.11 19.67
CA GLY A 485 -5.91 12.74 19.56
C GLY A 485 -5.75 13.94 20.47
N PHE A 486 -4.64 13.99 21.22
CA PHE A 486 -4.25 15.12 22.04
C PHE A 486 -2.74 15.38 21.94
N VAL A 487 -2.36 16.51 21.37
CA VAL A 487 -0.94 16.90 21.26
C VAL A 487 -0.79 18.34 21.66
N SER A 488 0.09 18.64 22.63
CA SER A 488 0.42 20.01 23.04
C SER A 488 1.78 20.43 22.45
N HIS A 489 1.77 21.48 21.67
CA HIS A 489 2.94 22.21 21.17
C HIS A 489 2.99 23.64 21.73
N ASP A 490 2.72 23.78 23.03
CA ASP A 490 2.73 25.06 23.76
C ASP A 490 4.12 25.70 23.88
N PHE A 491 5.16 24.94 23.57
CA PHE A 491 6.57 25.39 23.57
C PHE A 491 7.01 26.01 22.24
N VAL A 492 6.18 26.03 21.20
CA VAL A 492 6.54 26.60 19.88
C VAL A 492 6.49 28.14 19.97
N PRO A 493 7.62 28.85 19.82
CA PRO A 493 7.60 30.30 19.88
C PRO A 493 6.75 30.86 18.74
N LEU A 494 5.98 31.95 19.02
CA LEU A 494 5.12 32.68 18.09
C LEU A 494 3.82 32.00 17.67
N THR A 495 3.74 30.68 17.61
CA THR A 495 2.55 29.93 17.19
C THR A 495 2.30 28.68 18.04
N PRO A 496 2.18 28.82 19.38
CA PRO A 496 1.88 27.68 20.22
C PRO A 496 0.50 27.10 19.85
N PHE A 497 0.37 25.77 19.83
CA PHE A 497 -0.89 25.14 19.50
C PHE A 497 -1.11 23.85 20.28
N VAL A 498 -2.38 23.47 20.40
CA VAL A 498 -2.86 22.21 20.94
C VAL A 498 -3.73 21.54 19.88
N ILE A 499 -3.53 20.27 19.62
CA ILE A 499 -4.50 19.43 18.91
C ILE A 499 -5.41 18.82 19.97
N ALA A 500 -6.70 19.13 19.91
CA ALA A 500 -7.71 18.67 20.87
C ALA A 500 -8.55 17.52 20.26
N PRO A 501 -9.00 16.55 21.09
CA PRO A 501 -9.84 15.46 20.62
C PRO A 501 -11.20 15.95 20.11
N ASN A 502 -11.77 15.20 19.17
CA ASN A 502 -13.13 15.45 18.66
C ASN A 502 -13.93 14.15 18.59
N MET A 503 -14.83 13.96 19.55
CA MET A 503 -15.71 12.79 19.59
C MET A 503 -17.04 12.99 18.85
N ASP A 504 -17.21 14.11 18.15
CA ASP A 504 -18.38 14.40 17.31
C ASP A 504 -18.07 14.18 15.82
N LEU A 505 -16.98 13.50 15.51
CA LEU A 505 -16.63 13.12 14.14
C LEU A 505 -17.65 12.15 13.56
N GLU A 506 -18.10 12.46 12.35
CA GLU A 506 -18.93 11.59 11.52
C GLU A 506 -18.03 10.76 10.57
N ALA A 507 -18.57 9.67 10.07
CA ALA A 507 -17.88 8.84 9.08
C ALA A 507 -17.63 9.59 7.78
N GLU A 508 -16.49 9.30 7.14
CA GLU A 508 -16.23 9.70 5.76
C GLU A 508 -16.98 8.76 4.83
N THR A 509 -17.57 9.28 3.77
CA THR A 509 -18.20 8.49 2.71
C THR A 509 -17.70 8.90 1.33
N SER A 510 -17.84 8.02 0.36
CA SER A 510 -17.54 8.33 -1.05
C SER A 510 -18.53 7.67 -2.00
N ASP A 511 -18.78 8.32 -3.12
CA ASP A 511 -19.50 7.77 -4.26
C ASP A 511 -18.53 7.71 -5.45
N SER A 512 -18.24 6.51 -5.92
CA SER A 512 -17.33 6.23 -7.03
C SER A 512 -18.11 5.76 -8.24
N PHE A 513 -17.87 6.41 -9.39
CA PHE A 513 -18.44 6.04 -10.70
C PHE A 513 -17.31 5.73 -11.65
N GLU A 514 -17.42 4.64 -12.38
CA GLU A 514 -16.43 4.28 -13.39
C GLU A 514 -17.13 3.74 -14.65
N ILE A 515 -16.63 4.16 -15.80
CA ILE A 515 -16.98 3.61 -17.11
C ILE A 515 -15.71 3.11 -17.79
N GLY A 516 -15.76 1.93 -18.38
CA GLY A 516 -14.59 1.40 -19.05
C GLY A 516 -14.89 0.41 -20.15
N ASN A 517 -13.82 0.07 -20.87
CA ASN A 517 -13.79 -0.97 -21.88
C ASN A 517 -12.61 -1.88 -21.66
N LYS A 518 -12.84 -3.17 -21.74
CA LYS A 518 -11.81 -4.21 -21.66
C LYS A 518 -11.89 -5.10 -22.88
N PHE A 519 -10.77 -5.22 -23.56
CA PHE A 519 -10.54 -6.15 -24.66
C PHE A 519 -9.36 -7.06 -24.33
N ASP A 520 -9.56 -8.37 -24.41
CA ASP A 520 -8.50 -9.36 -24.20
C ASP A 520 -8.77 -10.60 -25.05
N ASN A 521 -7.91 -10.87 -26.00
CA ASN A 521 -7.99 -12.09 -26.84
C ASN A 521 -6.75 -13.01 -26.68
N GLY A 522 -6.03 -12.90 -25.56
CA GLY A 522 -4.80 -13.64 -25.27
C GLY A 522 -3.56 -13.17 -26.03
N ARG A 523 -3.73 -12.34 -27.09
CA ARG A 523 -2.63 -11.75 -27.87
C ARG A 523 -2.57 -10.24 -27.76
N ALA A 524 -3.71 -9.60 -27.60
CA ALA A 524 -3.86 -8.15 -27.44
C ALA A 524 -4.76 -7.87 -26.24
N GLN A 525 -4.33 -7.01 -25.36
CA GLN A 525 -5.09 -6.49 -24.22
C GLN A 525 -5.21 -4.99 -24.38
N LEU A 526 -6.41 -4.45 -24.13
CA LEU A 526 -6.65 -3.02 -24.04
C LEU A 526 -7.72 -2.75 -22.99
N TYR A 527 -7.32 -2.14 -21.90
CA TYR A 527 -8.18 -1.72 -20.80
C TYR A 527 -8.15 -0.20 -20.72
N VAL A 528 -9.31 0.42 -20.81
CA VAL A 528 -9.46 1.88 -20.71
C VAL A 528 -10.58 2.16 -19.74
N SER A 529 -10.34 3.07 -18.79
CA SER A 529 -11.36 3.53 -17.86
C SER A 529 -11.34 5.04 -17.68
N ALA A 530 -12.50 5.60 -17.32
CA ALA A 530 -12.64 6.95 -16.81
C ALA A 530 -13.47 6.88 -15.53
N PHE A 531 -13.05 7.64 -14.52
CA PHE A 531 -13.64 7.59 -13.19
C PHE A 531 -13.94 8.99 -12.65
N TYR A 532 -14.91 9.03 -11.74
CA TYR A 532 -15.24 10.20 -10.92
C TYR A 532 -15.57 9.72 -9.50
N ASN A 533 -14.90 10.29 -8.51
CA ASN A 533 -15.10 9.99 -7.10
C ASN A 533 -15.49 11.27 -6.36
N LYS A 534 -16.52 11.19 -5.54
CA LYS A 534 -16.97 12.27 -4.67
C LYS A 534 -16.89 11.81 -3.21
N PHE A 535 -16.06 12.48 -2.42
CA PHE A 535 -15.90 12.22 -0.98
C PHE A 535 -16.67 13.26 -0.18
N GLN A 536 -17.30 12.83 0.91
CA GLN A 536 -18.08 13.68 1.81
C GLN A 536 -17.59 13.47 3.24
N ASN A 537 -17.80 14.48 4.10
CA ASN A 537 -17.38 14.47 5.50
C ASN A 537 -15.89 14.19 5.67
N PHE A 538 -15.06 14.72 4.77
CA PHE A 538 -13.62 14.48 4.75
C PHE A 538 -12.99 14.99 6.05
N ILE A 539 -12.30 14.10 6.81
CA ILE A 539 -11.72 14.44 8.09
C ILE A 539 -10.33 15.04 7.87
N ASP A 540 -10.16 16.30 8.32
CA ASP A 540 -8.87 16.99 8.32
C ASP A 540 -8.76 17.95 9.51
N VAL A 541 -7.53 18.43 9.79
CA VAL A 541 -7.22 19.28 10.94
C VAL A 541 -7.46 20.75 10.61
N VAL A 542 -8.23 21.43 11.45
CA VAL A 542 -8.50 22.88 11.34
C VAL A 542 -8.21 23.60 12.63
N THR A 543 -7.92 24.90 12.55
CA THR A 543 -7.81 25.78 13.72
C THR A 543 -9.22 26.25 14.11
N THR A 544 -9.66 25.88 15.30
CA THR A 544 -11.02 26.21 15.82
C THR A 544 -11.07 27.44 16.70
N GLY A 545 -9.92 27.92 17.20
CA GLY A 545 -9.85 29.11 18.07
C GLY A 545 -8.55 29.19 18.84
N GLN A 546 -8.58 29.83 20.00
CA GLN A 546 -7.49 29.88 20.97
C GLN A 546 -8.01 29.46 22.35
N ASP A 547 -7.16 28.78 23.11
CA ASP A 547 -7.43 28.46 24.51
C ASP A 547 -7.22 29.69 25.44
N ASN A 548 -7.47 29.50 26.73
CA ASN A 548 -7.32 30.54 27.73
C ASN A 548 -5.86 31.01 27.95
N PHE A 549 -4.90 30.25 27.40
CA PHE A 549 -3.46 30.56 27.46
C PHE A 549 -2.95 31.21 26.18
N GLY A 550 -3.82 31.40 25.17
CA GLY A 550 -3.49 31.97 23.87
C GLY A 550 -2.91 31.00 22.86
N ASN A 551 -2.90 29.68 23.16
CA ASN A 551 -2.49 28.67 22.21
C ASN A 551 -3.59 28.47 21.14
N TYR A 552 -3.19 28.31 19.88
CA TYR A 552 -4.15 27.92 18.84
C TYR A 552 -4.69 26.51 19.13
N VAL A 553 -5.99 26.37 19.17
CA VAL A 553 -6.66 25.05 19.27
C VAL A 553 -6.91 24.56 17.87
N LYS A 554 -6.29 23.45 17.53
CA LYS A 554 -6.54 22.67 16.31
C LYS A 554 -7.37 21.45 16.65
N GLN A 555 -8.21 21.01 15.73
CA GLN A 555 -9.07 19.86 15.94
C GLN A 555 -9.35 19.20 14.60
N TYR A 556 -9.40 17.87 14.56
CA TYR A 556 -9.94 17.16 13.40
C TYR A 556 -11.42 17.41 13.27
N GLN A 557 -11.89 17.78 12.11
CA GLN A 557 -13.28 18.05 11.82
C GLN A 557 -13.68 17.47 10.46
N ASN A 558 -14.96 17.18 10.30
CA ASN A 558 -15.52 16.83 9.00
C ASN A 558 -15.63 18.10 8.16
N LEU A 559 -14.86 18.15 7.08
CA LEU A 559 -14.84 19.24 6.12
C LEU A 559 -15.80 18.96 4.96
N HIS A 560 -16.05 19.99 4.15
CA HIS A 560 -16.74 19.84 2.88
C HIS A 560 -15.98 18.88 1.96
N GLY A 561 -16.70 18.31 1.00
CA GLY A 561 -16.23 17.18 0.21
C GLY A 561 -15.01 17.46 -0.68
N VAL A 562 -14.41 16.39 -1.13
CA VAL A 562 -13.32 16.35 -2.10
C VAL A 562 -13.83 15.62 -3.34
N GLU A 563 -13.45 16.08 -4.53
CA GLU A 563 -13.77 15.41 -5.79
C GLU A 563 -12.48 15.06 -6.51
N THR A 564 -12.37 13.82 -7.02
CA THR A 564 -11.30 13.40 -7.92
C THR A 564 -11.86 12.74 -9.17
N TYR A 565 -11.21 12.95 -10.31
CA TYR A 565 -11.58 12.35 -11.57
C TYR A 565 -10.36 12.11 -12.45
N GLY A 566 -10.50 11.19 -13.39
CA GLY A 566 -9.36 10.87 -14.23
C GLY A 566 -9.68 9.81 -15.27
N ALA A 567 -8.61 9.39 -15.96
CA ALA A 567 -8.66 8.31 -16.93
C ALA A 567 -7.38 7.48 -16.86
N GLU A 568 -7.52 6.19 -17.12
CA GLU A 568 -6.43 5.22 -17.11
C GLU A 568 -6.49 4.37 -18.38
N LEU A 569 -5.30 3.95 -18.85
CA LEU A 569 -5.15 3.04 -19.98
C LEU A 569 -4.07 2.01 -19.64
N SER A 570 -4.37 0.74 -19.90
CA SER A 570 -3.39 -0.35 -19.92
C SER A 570 -3.55 -1.12 -21.22
N ALA A 571 -2.49 -1.27 -21.97
CA ALA A 571 -2.51 -2.03 -23.22
C ALA A 571 -1.26 -2.91 -23.33
N ALA A 572 -1.44 -4.10 -23.91
CA ALA A 572 -0.35 -5.01 -24.25
C ALA A 572 -0.63 -5.69 -25.60
N TYR A 573 0.42 -5.92 -26.36
CA TYR A 573 0.33 -6.60 -27.64
C TYR A 573 1.52 -7.52 -27.88
N ALA A 574 1.25 -8.81 -27.98
CA ALA A 574 2.22 -9.82 -28.38
C ALA A 574 2.30 -9.87 -29.91
N PHE A 575 3.26 -9.16 -30.53
CA PHE A 575 3.40 -9.13 -31.99
C PHE A 575 4.10 -10.36 -32.57
N THR A 576 4.88 -11.09 -31.74
CA THR A 576 5.38 -12.43 -32.04
C THR A 576 5.24 -13.32 -30.80
N SER A 577 5.57 -14.60 -30.92
CA SER A 577 5.65 -15.53 -29.78
C SER A 577 6.69 -15.14 -28.73
N SER A 578 7.63 -14.27 -29.07
CA SER A 578 8.74 -13.89 -28.17
C SER A 578 8.73 -12.42 -27.79
N TRP A 579 7.95 -11.57 -28.44
CA TRP A 579 7.96 -10.13 -28.20
C TRP A 579 6.59 -9.59 -27.82
N LYS A 580 6.55 -8.86 -26.73
CA LYS A 580 5.36 -8.14 -26.22
C LYS A 580 5.69 -6.67 -26.00
N LEU A 581 4.85 -5.80 -26.51
CA LEU A 581 4.84 -4.36 -26.20
C LEU A 581 3.75 -4.11 -25.17
N SER A 582 4.02 -3.33 -24.15
CA SER A 582 3.04 -2.92 -23.15
C SER A 582 3.10 -1.41 -22.93
N THR A 583 2.00 -0.82 -22.52
CA THR A 583 1.93 0.58 -22.10
C THR A 583 0.88 0.78 -21.04
N LYS A 584 1.18 1.62 -20.07
CA LYS A 584 0.24 2.07 -19.04
C LYS A 584 0.27 3.59 -18.96
N LEU A 585 -0.89 4.22 -18.87
CA LEU A 585 -1.05 5.67 -18.79
C LEU A 585 -2.07 6.03 -17.73
N GLY A 586 -1.84 7.10 -16.98
CA GLY A 586 -2.77 7.59 -15.97
C GLY A 586 -2.81 9.11 -15.86
N TYR A 587 -4.01 9.64 -15.70
CA TYR A 587 -4.27 11.04 -15.40
C TYR A 587 -5.26 11.14 -14.25
N VAL A 588 -4.91 11.91 -13.23
CA VAL A 588 -5.76 12.19 -12.06
C VAL A 588 -5.80 13.69 -11.83
N ASP A 589 -6.98 14.23 -11.57
CA ASP A 589 -7.21 15.59 -11.10
C ASP A 589 -8.17 15.58 -9.92
N GLY A 590 -8.16 16.61 -9.09
CA GLY A 590 -9.06 16.70 -7.96
C GLY A 590 -8.94 18.00 -7.19
N LYS A 591 -10.06 18.40 -6.56
CA LYS A 591 -10.18 19.61 -5.77
C LYS A 591 -11.07 19.37 -4.57
N ASP A 592 -10.83 20.18 -3.54
CA ASP A 592 -11.74 20.33 -2.41
C ASP A 592 -12.89 21.31 -2.74
N ALA A 593 -13.80 21.48 -1.79
CA ALA A 593 -14.94 22.37 -1.92
C ALA A 593 -14.56 23.86 -2.00
N GLU A 594 -13.39 24.24 -1.53
CA GLU A 594 -12.82 25.57 -1.59
C GLU A 594 -12.11 25.85 -2.94
N GLY A 595 -11.96 24.81 -3.80
CA GLY A 595 -11.32 24.87 -5.10
C GLY A 595 -9.80 24.72 -5.08
N GLU A 596 -9.21 24.41 -3.92
CA GLU A 596 -7.80 24.05 -3.80
C GLU A 596 -7.56 22.64 -4.35
N TYR A 597 -6.40 22.40 -4.94
CA TYR A 597 -6.06 21.07 -5.44
C TYR A 597 -5.82 20.09 -4.31
N VAL A 598 -6.27 18.84 -4.49
CA VAL A 598 -5.93 17.74 -3.59
C VAL A 598 -4.43 17.50 -3.65
N ARG A 599 -3.76 17.47 -2.50
CA ARG A 599 -2.28 17.41 -2.44
C ARG A 599 -1.70 16.11 -3.03
N SER A 600 -2.45 15.03 -3.01
CA SER A 600 -1.99 13.68 -3.39
C SER A 600 -2.39 13.25 -4.82
N ILE A 601 -2.94 14.17 -5.66
CA ILE A 601 -3.13 13.88 -7.08
C ILE A 601 -1.78 13.78 -7.80
N THR A 602 -1.73 12.91 -8.84
CA THR A 602 -0.49 12.69 -9.59
C THR A 602 -0.45 13.51 -10.88
N PRO A 603 0.75 13.82 -11.43
CA PRO A 603 0.86 14.34 -12.79
C PRO A 603 0.36 13.31 -13.82
N PHE A 604 0.22 13.72 -15.08
CA PHE A 604 0.04 12.77 -16.18
C PHE A 604 1.30 11.92 -16.31
N GLU A 605 1.17 10.61 -16.15
CA GLU A 605 2.29 9.69 -16.08
C GLU A 605 2.04 8.41 -16.85
N GLY A 606 3.10 7.69 -17.17
CA GLY A 606 2.98 6.42 -17.84
C GLY A 606 4.29 5.74 -18.13
N ASN A 607 4.18 4.58 -18.75
CA ASN A 607 5.32 3.81 -19.20
C ASN A 607 5.05 3.10 -20.53
N VAL A 608 6.12 2.72 -21.21
CA VAL A 608 6.11 1.85 -22.38
C VAL A 608 7.17 0.77 -22.16
N GLY A 609 6.76 -0.48 -22.16
CA GLY A 609 7.59 -1.65 -21.94
C GLY A 609 7.72 -2.49 -23.21
N LEU A 610 8.90 -2.91 -23.56
CA LEU A 610 9.19 -3.91 -24.58
C LEU A 610 9.77 -5.14 -23.88
N ASN A 611 9.07 -6.27 -23.96
CA ASN A 611 9.47 -7.52 -23.33
C ASN A 611 9.84 -8.54 -24.42
N TYR A 612 10.91 -9.28 -24.16
CA TYR A 612 11.35 -10.40 -24.95
C TYR A 612 11.43 -11.65 -24.07
N GLN A 613 10.86 -12.76 -24.53
CA GLN A 613 10.94 -14.04 -23.86
C GLN A 613 11.11 -15.15 -24.89
N GLN A 614 12.13 -15.96 -24.71
CA GLN A 614 12.38 -17.13 -25.54
C GLN A 614 13.07 -18.21 -24.72
N GLN A 615 12.40 -19.35 -24.51
CA GLN A 615 12.94 -20.49 -23.75
C GLN A 615 13.51 -20.03 -22.39
N ASP A 616 14.82 -20.15 -22.24
CA ASP A 616 15.56 -19.89 -21.01
C ASP A 616 15.96 -18.41 -20.81
N PHE A 617 15.67 -17.54 -21.79
CA PHE A 617 16.08 -16.14 -21.76
C PHE A 617 14.90 -15.18 -21.81
N ASN A 618 14.88 -14.24 -20.90
CA ASN A 618 13.97 -13.09 -20.94
C ASN A 618 14.74 -11.77 -20.82
N ALA A 619 14.22 -10.72 -21.42
CA ALA A 619 14.75 -9.36 -21.30
C ALA A 619 13.61 -8.35 -21.43
N PHE A 620 13.78 -7.19 -20.82
CA PHE A 620 12.84 -6.09 -20.96
C PHE A 620 13.53 -4.74 -21.01
N ALA A 621 12.84 -3.78 -21.61
CA ALA A 621 13.19 -2.36 -21.57
C ALA A 621 11.91 -1.58 -21.26
N THR A 622 11.94 -0.75 -20.21
CA THR A 622 10.77 0.05 -19.81
C THR A 622 11.16 1.53 -19.79
N TRP A 623 10.51 2.31 -20.61
CA TRP A 623 10.60 3.76 -20.60
C TRP A 623 9.48 4.34 -19.74
N ASN A 624 9.85 5.01 -18.65
CA ASN A 624 8.96 5.62 -17.68
C ASN A 624 9.00 7.14 -17.82
N TRP A 625 7.89 7.81 -17.58
CA TRP A 625 7.82 9.26 -17.65
C TRP A 625 6.67 9.83 -16.83
N ALA A 626 6.83 11.08 -16.39
CA ALA A 626 5.76 11.91 -15.84
C ALA A 626 5.87 13.33 -16.37
N GLY A 627 4.72 13.98 -16.55
CA GLY A 627 4.63 15.40 -16.85
C GLY A 627 5.00 16.29 -15.66
N SER A 628 5.12 17.59 -15.88
CA SER A 628 5.24 18.54 -14.77
C SER A 628 4.00 18.56 -13.89
N MET A 629 4.19 18.80 -12.60
CA MET A 629 3.10 18.96 -11.64
C MET A 629 3.04 20.41 -11.17
N ASP A 630 2.08 21.15 -11.72
CA ASP A 630 1.78 22.54 -11.39
C ASP A 630 0.47 22.69 -10.59
N ARG A 631 -0.34 21.61 -10.53
CA ARG A 631 -1.63 21.54 -9.83
C ARG A 631 -1.41 21.21 -8.35
N VAL A 632 -0.93 22.18 -7.60
CA VAL A 632 -0.54 22.01 -6.19
C VAL A 632 -1.41 22.86 -5.28
N PRO A 633 -1.68 22.41 -4.03
CA PRO A 633 -2.40 23.22 -3.04
C PRO A 633 -1.55 24.34 -2.47
N SER A 634 -2.11 25.05 -1.52
CA SER A 634 -1.39 26.01 -0.70
C SER A 634 -0.66 25.32 0.44
N CYS A 635 0.57 25.77 0.71
CA CYS A 635 1.41 25.37 1.83
C CYS A 635 1.68 26.54 2.78
N GLN A 636 2.27 26.24 3.92
CA GLN A 636 2.85 27.26 4.82
C GLN A 636 4.37 27.11 4.85
N THR A 637 5.08 28.24 4.74
CA THR A 637 6.52 28.29 4.97
C THR A 637 6.83 28.03 6.45
N SER A 638 8.11 27.79 6.77
CA SER A 638 8.60 27.69 8.16
C SER A 638 8.27 28.93 9.03
N LEU A 639 7.99 30.07 8.40
CA LEU A 639 7.56 31.32 9.05
C LEU A 639 6.02 31.48 9.10
N GLY A 640 5.25 30.45 8.69
CA GLY A 640 3.79 30.48 8.69
C GLY A 640 3.14 31.31 7.57
N GLN A 641 3.92 31.75 6.57
CA GLN A 641 3.36 32.48 5.42
C GLN A 641 2.75 31.49 4.41
N LYS A 642 1.57 31.83 3.89
CA LYS A 642 0.91 31.05 2.85
C LYS A 642 1.71 31.15 1.53
N THR A 643 2.04 30.01 0.95
CA THR A 643 2.75 29.88 -0.34
C THR A 643 2.15 28.71 -1.13
N GLU A 644 2.48 28.58 -2.41
CA GLU A 644 2.20 27.34 -3.13
C GLU A 644 3.09 26.21 -2.62
N CYS A 645 2.57 24.97 -2.60
CA CYS A 645 3.38 23.80 -2.31
C CYS A 645 4.41 23.54 -3.42
N ALA A 646 5.34 22.63 -3.18
CA ALA A 646 6.38 22.25 -4.12
C ALA A 646 5.78 21.74 -5.45
N LYS A 647 6.35 22.20 -6.55
CA LYS A 647 6.06 21.76 -7.92
C LYS A 647 7.18 20.89 -8.42
N THR A 648 6.88 19.96 -9.34
CA THR A 648 7.90 19.12 -9.97
C THR A 648 7.95 19.31 -11.47
N GLU A 649 9.16 19.18 -12.02
CA GLU A 649 9.39 19.20 -13.47
C GLU A 649 9.07 17.85 -14.09
N ALA A 650 8.83 17.84 -15.41
CA ALA A 650 8.66 16.60 -16.15
C ALA A 650 9.98 15.80 -16.18
N TRP A 651 9.85 14.49 -16.08
CA TRP A 651 10.99 13.58 -16.12
C TRP A 651 10.71 12.35 -16.96
N ASN A 652 11.79 11.66 -17.35
CA ASN A 652 11.70 10.32 -17.93
C ASN A 652 12.98 9.51 -17.60
N THR A 653 12.80 8.18 -17.48
CA THR A 653 13.86 7.22 -17.23
C THR A 653 13.72 6.01 -18.12
N LEU A 654 14.79 5.26 -18.27
CA LEU A 654 14.81 3.97 -18.98
C LEU A 654 15.38 2.91 -18.05
N ASP A 655 14.63 1.83 -17.86
CA ASP A 655 15.03 0.65 -17.11
C ASP A 655 15.27 -0.51 -18.07
N LEU A 656 16.30 -1.30 -17.82
CA LEU A 656 16.65 -2.50 -18.61
C LEU A 656 16.84 -3.69 -17.68
N GLY A 657 16.27 -4.83 -18.05
CA GLY A 657 16.48 -6.06 -17.31
C GLY A 657 16.67 -7.26 -18.23
N ALA A 658 17.34 -8.28 -17.72
CA ALA A 658 17.50 -9.56 -18.37
C ALA A 658 17.58 -10.70 -17.34
N GLY A 659 17.05 -11.86 -17.69
CA GLY A 659 17.13 -13.08 -16.91
C GLY A 659 17.48 -14.28 -17.79
N TYR A 660 18.22 -15.22 -17.22
CA TYR A 660 18.63 -16.44 -17.91
C TYR A 660 18.52 -17.66 -17.00
N GLN A 661 17.86 -18.72 -17.49
CA GLN A 661 17.82 -20.02 -16.84
C GLN A 661 19.11 -20.76 -17.19
N ILE A 662 20.11 -20.71 -16.30
CA ILE A 662 21.45 -21.27 -16.53
C ILE A 662 21.41 -22.80 -16.54
N THR A 663 20.64 -23.39 -15.64
CA THR A 663 20.31 -24.81 -15.62
C THR A 663 18.82 -24.95 -15.34
N LYS A 664 18.24 -26.14 -15.43
CA LYS A 664 16.82 -26.37 -15.08
C LYS A 664 16.45 -25.91 -13.65
N ASP A 665 17.44 -25.84 -12.77
CA ASP A 665 17.28 -25.57 -11.35
C ASP A 665 17.84 -24.20 -10.93
N PHE A 666 18.59 -23.48 -11.82
CA PHE A 666 19.24 -22.21 -11.47
C PHE A 666 18.96 -21.10 -12.47
N ARG A 667 18.34 -20.04 -11.96
CA ARG A 667 18.05 -18.79 -12.70
C ARG A 667 18.83 -17.62 -12.13
N LEU A 668 19.33 -16.74 -13.01
CA LEU A 668 19.94 -15.47 -12.67
C LEU A 668 19.24 -14.35 -13.44
N SER A 669 18.89 -13.25 -12.77
CA SER A 669 18.37 -12.04 -13.40
C SER A 669 19.07 -10.79 -12.86
N ALA A 670 19.11 -9.76 -13.68
CA ALA A 670 19.65 -8.46 -13.32
C ALA A 670 18.86 -7.35 -13.99
N THR A 671 18.64 -6.26 -13.27
CA THR A 671 17.95 -5.06 -13.75
C THR A 671 18.78 -3.82 -13.47
N ILE A 672 18.87 -2.92 -14.43
CA ILE A 672 19.44 -1.58 -14.28
C ILE A 672 18.29 -0.60 -14.34
N ILE A 673 18.11 0.16 -13.28
CA ILE A 673 17.07 1.18 -13.14
C ILE A 673 17.70 2.54 -13.40
N ASN A 674 16.97 3.43 -14.09
CA ASN A 674 17.42 4.77 -14.47
C ASN A 674 18.76 4.74 -15.22
N LEU A 675 18.81 4.01 -16.33
CA LEU A 675 20.03 3.74 -17.12
C LEU A 675 20.86 5.00 -17.40
N PHE A 676 20.23 6.13 -17.64
CA PHE A 676 20.88 7.39 -18.01
C PHE A 676 21.25 8.26 -16.81
N ASP A 677 21.07 7.77 -15.58
CA ASP A 677 21.44 8.48 -14.35
C ASP A 677 20.76 9.86 -14.25
N LYS A 678 19.48 9.92 -14.59
CA LYS A 678 18.67 11.14 -14.56
C LYS A 678 18.35 11.53 -13.12
N GLU A 679 18.65 12.77 -12.74
CA GLU A 679 18.13 13.37 -11.51
C GLU A 679 16.69 13.81 -11.73
N TYR A 680 15.80 13.43 -10.83
CA TYR A 680 14.37 13.80 -10.86
C TYR A 680 13.72 13.67 -9.49
N ILE A 681 12.56 14.27 -9.35
CA ILE A 681 11.72 14.22 -8.14
C ILE A 681 10.36 13.70 -8.55
N ARG A 682 9.86 12.68 -7.86
CA ARG A 682 8.46 12.27 -7.98
C ARG A 682 7.60 13.21 -7.14
N TYR A 683 6.43 13.59 -7.68
CA TYR A 683 5.58 14.53 -6.98
C TYR A 683 5.11 14.02 -5.61
N GLN A 684 4.85 12.73 -5.46
CA GLN A 684 4.41 12.10 -4.21
C GLN A 684 5.37 12.33 -3.05
N ASP A 685 6.67 12.44 -3.32
CA ASP A 685 7.70 12.64 -2.29
C ASP A 685 7.81 14.10 -1.82
N VAL A 686 7.12 14.99 -2.53
CA VAL A 686 7.06 16.43 -2.21
C VAL A 686 5.63 16.95 -2.06
N ALA A 687 4.63 16.08 -2.10
CA ALA A 687 3.22 16.44 -2.00
C ALA A 687 2.90 17.09 -0.65
N GLY A 688 2.51 18.36 -0.67
CA GLY A 688 2.14 19.11 0.54
C GLY A 688 3.29 19.70 1.33
N ILE A 689 4.53 19.69 0.82
CA ILE A 689 5.66 20.39 1.44
C ILE A 689 5.96 21.71 0.72
N ALA A 690 6.62 22.65 1.42
CA ALA A 690 7.06 23.90 0.80
C ALA A 690 8.22 23.65 -0.19
N ASP A 691 8.32 24.48 -1.24
CA ASP A 691 9.29 24.31 -2.33
C ASP A 691 10.76 24.27 -1.85
N GLU A 692 11.09 25.00 -0.79
CA GLU A 692 12.43 25.03 -0.18
C GLU A 692 12.91 23.68 0.35
N SER A 693 11.98 22.78 0.69
CA SER A 693 12.27 21.46 1.27
C SER A 693 12.43 20.33 0.21
N LYS A 694 12.04 20.58 -1.04
CA LYS A 694 12.00 19.52 -2.08
C LYS A 694 13.39 18.97 -2.48
N ARG A 695 14.47 19.72 -2.23
CA ARG A 695 15.84 19.30 -2.58
C ARG A 695 16.28 17.98 -1.93
N TYR A 696 15.63 17.58 -0.83
CA TYR A 696 15.92 16.34 -0.11
C TYR A 696 15.09 15.14 -0.60
N SER A 697 14.23 15.34 -1.60
CA SER A 697 13.28 14.34 -2.09
C SER A 697 13.60 13.89 -3.52
N THR A 698 14.86 14.04 -3.97
CA THR A 698 15.26 13.51 -5.26
C THR A 698 15.25 11.99 -5.25
N GLU A 699 14.74 11.39 -6.32
CA GLU A 699 14.84 9.96 -6.54
C GLU A 699 16.32 9.54 -6.69
N PRO A 700 16.67 8.28 -6.43
CA PRO A 700 18.03 7.80 -6.66
C PRO A 700 18.42 7.92 -8.13
N GLY A 701 19.71 8.08 -8.37
CA GLY A 701 20.28 7.96 -9.68
C GLY A 701 20.21 6.52 -10.21
N ARG A 702 21.12 6.18 -11.10
CA ARG A 702 21.22 4.81 -11.62
C ARG A 702 21.62 3.83 -10.54
N TYR A 703 20.90 2.71 -10.48
CA TYR A 703 21.26 1.57 -9.64
C TYR A 703 20.91 0.25 -10.34
N PHE A 704 21.31 -0.87 -9.75
CA PHE A 704 21.02 -2.19 -10.29
C PHE A 704 20.50 -3.13 -9.19
N THR A 705 19.71 -4.12 -9.61
CA THR A 705 19.30 -5.26 -8.79
C THR A 705 19.81 -6.54 -9.43
N VAL A 706 20.15 -7.52 -8.63
CA VAL A 706 20.53 -8.85 -9.09
C VAL A 706 19.77 -9.86 -8.25
N ASN A 707 19.13 -10.83 -8.92
CA ASN A 707 18.40 -11.91 -8.28
C ASN A 707 18.92 -13.26 -8.78
N ALA A 708 19.15 -14.19 -7.87
CA ALA A 708 19.59 -15.55 -8.15
C ALA A 708 18.69 -16.52 -7.41
N LYS A 709 18.03 -17.44 -8.14
CA LYS A 709 17.13 -18.46 -7.59
C LYS A 709 17.64 -19.85 -7.93
N TYR A 710 17.67 -20.73 -6.93
CA TYR A 710 18.02 -22.13 -7.07
C TYR A 710 16.91 -23.01 -6.50
N ILE A 711 16.48 -24.02 -7.27
CA ILE A 711 15.52 -25.05 -6.87
C ILE A 711 16.29 -26.34 -6.60
N PHE A 712 16.10 -26.96 -5.44
CA PHE A 712 16.83 -28.16 -4.99
C PHE A 712 16.16 -29.47 -5.41
#